data_b0cc0030fbdf0a898e1363a47f385f55
#
_entry.id   b0cc0030fbdf0a898e1363a47f385f55
#
_cell.length_a   1.000
_cell.length_b   1.000
_cell.length_c   1.000
_cell.angle_alpha   90.00
_cell.angle_beta   90.00
_cell.angle_gamma   90.00
#
_symmetry.space_group_name_H-M   'P 1'
#
loop_
_entity.id
_entity.type
_entity.pdbx_description
1 polymer ?
#
loop_
_entity_poly.entity_id
_entity_poly.type
_entity_poly.pdbx_seq_one_letter_code
_entity_poly.pdbx_strand_id
1 'polypeptide(L)'
;MSRRVEEPDAAPVPATADARGETGSPRSLGPRIAEFLAASKPAIGIGAGLAVLVLVWLAISHLIGEVNYDDVVAALHATPLGAIAAAVGFTALSFLALSVYDWSALAHQGRKVDYPLVALTSFCAYAVGNTAGFGPLTGGAIRYRFYGRLGFEPADVARIVAFITIAFGLGLAGITALGLVFDPVDVAAPVGLPPAILALIGGGVLVGLAALLGWSAFGSGRIGWRGASVALPRPRIMLAQFGGTFIDVAASAAVLWVLLPQTELGFPAFIAVYAVAIGLGVASHVPAGLGVFEAVIVAVIGRTAPVDQVLSALFLYRVIYYGLPLVVASAVVATLELRRATAGARTSRVIRVGAQLSPRVISALTLAMGAALIFSGVTPAADSRLDILSGLLPLPIVEGAHFLESVLGLGLIAISRGLAHRLDGAWWAATIAVGLGAVLSLLKAIAVTESIVLSLLFLSLIATRREFTRPASLFHQRLTPGWWMAIATVIVSAVVVLLFVYSDVDYSHQLWWQFEFSEEAPRSLRALLGVVIAAGSLAAWSLLRPSKGKTGAPTSAEVARAVAILADQPHPDANLVRMGDKSLLFSEDRRAFIMFGRQAHSWVALFDPIGPRDAWPALVWQFVEMAQAAGGRAIFYQVQPQNLSLYADAGLRAFKLGEAAQVRLQTFDLKGAKRAGLRHGNNRAIREGLSFELLPPERVAEEIDALQAVSNLWLAEHKARE
;
A
#
# COMPACT_ATOMS: atom_id res chain seq x y z
N MET A 1 25.99 53.84 -42.59
CA MET A 1 26.02 55.19 -42.01
C MET A 1 25.86 55.05 -40.49
N SER A 2 26.98 55.03 -39.80
CA SER A 2 27.12 54.82 -38.37
C SER A 2 26.78 56.10 -37.63
N ARG A 3 25.83 56.09 -36.73
CA ARG A 3 25.65 57.09 -35.69
C ARG A 3 26.13 56.49 -34.37
N ARG A 4 27.30 56.98 -33.89
CA ARG A 4 27.72 56.84 -32.50
C ARG A 4 26.77 57.66 -31.64
N VAL A 5 26.24 57.04 -30.60
CA VAL A 5 25.56 57.71 -29.50
C VAL A 5 26.61 57.85 -28.39
N GLU A 6 26.88 59.13 -28.01
CA GLU A 6 27.78 59.53 -26.95
C GLU A 6 27.25 59.05 -25.59
N GLU A 7 28.16 58.47 -24.80
CA GLU A 7 27.92 58.16 -23.39
C GLU A 7 27.88 59.48 -22.59
N PRO A 8 26.93 59.65 -21.65
CA PRO A 8 27.06 60.68 -20.64
C PRO A 8 27.84 60.15 -19.44
N ASP A 9 28.85 60.94 -19.02
CA ASP A 9 29.67 60.78 -17.84
C ASP A 9 28.87 60.40 -16.58
N ALA A 10 29.24 59.30 -15.95
CA ALA A 10 28.74 58.89 -14.66
C ALA A 10 29.55 59.52 -13.54
N ALA A 11 28.96 60.46 -12.82
CA ALA A 11 29.48 60.99 -11.56
C ALA A 11 29.43 59.93 -10.44
N PRO A 12 30.43 59.91 -9.52
CA PRO A 12 30.47 58.92 -8.45
C PRO A 12 29.43 59.21 -7.37
N VAL A 13 28.62 58.21 -7.03
CA VAL A 13 27.67 58.24 -5.90
C VAL A 13 28.44 57.96 -4.61
N PRO A 14 28.30 58.80 -3.56
CA PRO A 14 28.96 58.58 -2.27
C PRO A 14 28.29 57.47 -1.47
N ALA A 15 29.14 56.66 -0.85
CA ALA A 15 28.72 55.66 0.13
C ALA A 15 28.09 56.32 1.37
N THR A 16 26.81 56.12 1.59
CA THR A 16 26.19 56.40 2.89
C THR A 16 25.87 55.07 3.58
N ALA A 17 26.65 54.81 4.62
CA ALA A 17 26.30 53.85 5.63
C ALA A 17 25.06 54.38 6.37
N ASP A 18 23.96 53.64 6.31
CA ASP A 18 22.83 53.80 7.23
C ASP A 18 22.44 52.47 7.83
N ALA A 19 22.93 52.27 9.05
CA ALA A 19 22.46 51.28 9.99
C ALA A 19 21.04 51.67 10.43
N ARG A 20 20.01 51.08 9.84
CA ARG A 20 18.66 51.07 10.44
C ARG A 20 18.21 49.67 10.68
N GLY A 21 17.93 49.43 11.97
CA GLY A 21 17.54 48.16 12.57
C GLY A 21 16.44 47.42 11.81
N GLU A 22 16.71 46.17 11.60
CA GLU A 22 15.71 45.19 11.23
C GLU A 22 14.66 45.10 12.37
N THR A 23 13.57 45.82 12.24
CA THR A 23 12.35 45.47 12.97
C THR A 23 11.83 44.16 12.37
N GLY A 24 12.20 43.05 13.03
CA GLY A 24 11.72 41.74 12.67
C GLY A 24 10.19 41.70 12.68
N SER A 25 9.60 41.59 11.50
CA SER A 25 8.21 41.15 11.41
C SER A 25 8.07 39.79 12.12
N PRO A 26 7.04 39.56 12.94
CA PRO A 26 6.87 38.26 13.58
C PRO A 26 6.72 37.19 12.51
N ARG A 27 7.76 36.38 12.35
CA ARG A 27 7.73 35.18 11.49
C ARG A 27 6.58 34.32 11.94
N SER A 28 5.52 34.28 11.14
CA SER A 28 4.35 33.46 11.43
C SER A 28 4.79 32.01 11.73
N LEU A 29 4.50 31.54 12.92
CA LEU A 29 4.76 30.17 13.38
C LEU A 29 4.01 29.10 12.52
N GLY A 30 2.99 29.52 11.77
CA GLY A 30 2.15 28.66 10.96
C GLY A 30 2.86 27.77 9.93
N PRO A 31 3.76 28.29 9.05
CA PRO A 31 4.43 27.44 8.06
C PRO A 31 5.40 26.42 8.69
N ARG A 32 6.10 26.77 9.76
CA ARG A 32 7.03 25.85 10.46
C ARG A 32 6.29 24.73 11.19
N ILE A 33 5.14 25.04 11.80
CA ILE A 33 4.28 24.01 12.41
C ILE A 33 3.68 23.12 11.34
N ALA A 34 3.26 23.66 10.21
CA ALA A 34 2.75 22.85 9.08
C ALA A 34 3.83 21.95 8.46
N GLU A 35 5.06 22.43 8.32
CA GLU A 35 6.21 21.62 7.85
C GLU A 35 6.61 20.56 8.88
N PHE A 36 6.65 20.89 10.15
CA PHE A 36 6.91 19.93 11.23
C PHE A 36 5.83 18.85 11.30
N LEU A 37 4.55 19.23 11.24
CA LEU A 37 3.42 18.29 11.19
C LEU A 37 3.42 17.46 9.92
N ALA A 38 3.84 18.00 8.79
CA ALA A 38 3.97 17.25 7.54
C ALA A 38 5.13 16.24 7.59
N ALA A 39 6.26 16.61 8.19
CA ALA A 39 7.41 15.74 8.38
C ALA A 39 7.16 14.65 9.45
N SER A 40 6.34 14.94 10.45
CA SER A 40 6.02 14.01 11.55
C SER A 40 4.78 13.13 11.28
N LYS A 41 4.02 13.37 10.20
CA LYS A 41 2.86 12.52 9.84
C LYS A 41 3.10 11.01 9.91
N PRO A 42 4.20 10.44 9.39
CA PRO A 42 4.44 9.00 9.53
C PRO A 42 4.74 8.58 10.97
N ALA A 43 5.44 9.40 11.74
CA ALA A 43 5.75 9.12 13.15
C ALA A 43 4.50 9.23 14.04
N ILE A 44 3.64 10.22 13.77
CA ILE A 44 2.34 10.38 14.44
C ILE A 44 1.43 9.18 14.15
N GLY A 45 1.39 8.70 12.89
CA GLY A 45 0.61 7.52 12.52
C GLY A 45 1.10 6.24 13.20
N ILE A 46 2.42 6.05 13.31
CA ILE A 46 3.03 4.92 14.02
C ILE A 46 2.74 5.03 15.53
N GLY A 47 2.92 6.22 16.11
CA GLY A 47 2.64 6.47 17.52
C GLY A 47 1.16 6.26 17.88
N ALA A 48 0.24 6.73 17.05
CA ALA A 48 -1.19 6.50 17.20
C ALA A 48 -1.55 5.01 17.08
N GLY A 49 -0.97 4.30 16.12
CA GLY A 49 -1.16 2.85 15.96
C GLY A 49 -0.66 2.06 17.17
N LEU A 50 0.53 2.39 17.70
CA LEU A 50 1.08 1.78 18.92
C LEU A 50 0.24 2.13 20.15
N ALA A 51 -0.22 3.38 20.28
CA ALA A 51 -1.09 3.80 21.38
C ALA A 51 -2.43 3.06 21.36
N VAL A 52 -3.01 2.85 20.18
CA VAL A 52 -4.23 2.03 20.00
C VAL A 52 -3.96 0.58 20.39
N LEU A 53 -2.83 -0.01 19.98
CA LEU A 53 -2.45 -1.36 20.39
C LEU A 53 -2.27 -1.50 21.90
N VAL A 54 -1.65 -0.52 22.55
CA VAL A 54 -1.50 -0.46 24.02
C VAL A 54 -2.84 -0.30 24.72
N LEU A 55 -3.73 0.57 24.23
CA LEU A 55 -5.08 0.74 24.78
C LEU A 55 -5.93 -0.52 24.60
N VAL A 56 -5.82 -1.17 23.45
CA VAL A 56 -6.46 -2.46 23.19
C VAL A 56 -5.92 -3.52 24.14
N TRP A 57 -4.60 -3.58 24.31
CA TRP A 57 -3.99 -4.51 25.28
C TRP A 57 -4.48 -4.26 26.70
N LEU A 58 -4.52 -3.00 27.16
CA LEU A 58 -5.04 -2.64 28.48
C LEU A 58 -6.53 -2.99 28.63
N ALA A 59 -7.34 -2.77 27.60
CA ALA A 59 -8.75 -3.12 27.62
C ALA A 59 -8.95 -4.66 27.64
N ILE A 60 -8.16 -5.38 26.86
CA ILE A 60 -8.22 -6.84 26.77
C ILE A 60 -7.64 -7.48 28.05
N SER A 61 -6.54 -6.98 28.59
CA SER A 61 -5.92 -7.54 29.81
C SER A 61 -6.86 -7.51 31.03
N HIS A 62 -7.73 -6.51 31.11
CA HIS A 62 -8.78 -6.48 32.14
C HIS A 62 -9.91 -7.49 31.95
N LEU A 63 -10.21 -7.85 30.68
CA LEU A 63 -11.26 -8.79 30.33
C LEU A 63 -10.77 -10.25 30.33
N ILE A 64 -9.48 -10.47 30.11
CA ILE A 64 -8.86 -11.82 29.96
C ILE A 64 -8.25 -12.32 31.28
N GLY A 65 -8.22 -11.52 32.36
CA GLY A 65 -7.61 -11.89 33.62
C GLY A 65 -8.14 -13.18 34.27
N GLU A 66 -9.20 -13.76 33.74
CA GLU A 66 -9.83 -15.03 34.22
C GLU A 66 -9.88 -16.11 33.12
N VAL A 67 -9.30 -15.89 31.91
CA VAL A 67 -9.40 -16.82 30.77
C VAL A 67 -8.07 -17.52 30.54
N ASN A 68 -8.09 -18.86 30.63
CA ASN A 68 -6.92 -19.69 30.33
C ASN A 68 -6.83 -20.03 28.83
N TYR A 69 -5.59 -20.16 28.33
CA TYR A 69 -5.31 -20.56 26.96
C TYR A 69 -5.94 -21.91 26.60
N ASP A 70 -5.90 -22.87 27.52
CA ASP A 70 -6.45 -24.23 27.33
C ASP A 70 -7.95 -24.21 27.11
N ASP A 71 -8.69 -23.31 27.79
CA ASP A 71 -10.13 -23.11 27.58
C ASP A 71 -10.45 -22.62 26.17
N VAL A 72 -9.61 -21.71 25.64
CA VAL A 72 -9.74 -21.21 24.25
C VAL A 72 -9.48 -22.32 23.23
N VAL A 73 -8.47 -23.16 23.47
CA VAL A 73 -8.15 -24.30 22.61
C VAL A 73 -9.25 -25.37 22.69
N ALA A 74 -9.77 -25.64 23.87
CA ALA A 74 -10.89 -26.58 24.06
C ALA A 74 -12.13 -26.08 23.31
N ALA A 75 -12.46 -24.78 23.40
CA ALA A 75 -13.57 -24.17 22.65
C ALA A 75 -13.34 -24.25 21.12
N LEU A 76 -12.10 -24.07 20.66
CA LEU A 76 -11.73 -24.21 19.26
C LEU A 76 -12.01 -25.62 18.74
N HIS A 77 -11.61 -26.65 19.50
CA HIS A 77 -11.86 -28.06 19.16
C HIS A 77 -13.36 -28.46 19.27
N ALA A 78 -14.09 -27.78 20.13
CA ALA A 78 -15.53 -27.99 20.28
C ALA A 78 -16.39 -27.37 19.16
N THR A 79 -15.78 -26.49 18.32
CA THR A 79 -16.51 -25.81 17.23
C THR A 79 -17.04 -26.82 16.21
N PRO A 80 -18.36 -26.89 15.94
CA PRO A 80 -18.94 -27.85 15.02
C PRO A 80 -18.44 -27.66 13.58
N LEU A 81 -18.14 -28.76 12.88
CA LEU A 81 -17.75 -28.72 11.46
C LEU A 81 -18.80 -28.02 10.57
N GLY A 82 -20.10 -28.15 10.95
CA GLY A 82 -21.17 -27.42 10.28
C GLY A 82 -21.04 -25.89 10.38
N ALA A 83 -20.60 -25.37 11.52
CA ALA A 83 -20.34 -23.95 11.71
C ALA A 83 -19.16 -23.49 10.86
N ILE A 84 -18.08 -24.27 10.81
CA ILE A 84 -16.90 -23.99 9.97
C ILE A 84 -17.31 -23.98 8.48
N ALA A 85 -18.08 -24.97 8.02
CA ALA A 85 -18.56 -25.02 6.64
C ALA A 85 -19.47 -23.84 6.29
N ALA A 86 -20.37 -23.45 7.21
CA ALA A 86 -21.22 -22.28 7.04
C ALA A 86 -20.38 -20.97 6.98
N ALA A 87 -19.38 -20.84 7.86
CA ALA A 87 -18.44 -19.72 7.85
C ALA A 87 -17.67 -19.59 6.52
N VAL A 88 -17.21 -20.71 5.96
CA VAL A 88 -16.57 -20.74 4.62
C VAL A 88 -17.57 -20.33 3.54
N GLY A 89 -18.82 -20.82 3.60
CA GLY A 89 -19.89 -20.43 2.67
C GLY A 89 -20.20 -18.94 2.71
N PHE A 90 -20.34 -18.36 3.91
CA PHE A 90 -20.55 -16.92 4.08
C PHE A 90 -19.33 -16.09 3.63
N THR A 91 -18.11 -16.59 3.85
CA THR A 91 -16.90 -15.96 3.31
C THR A 91 -16.94 -15.91 1.78
N ALA A 92 -17.30 -17.00 1.12
CA ALA A 92 -17.45 -17.02 -0.34
C ALA A 92 -18.53 -16.05 -0.82
N LEU A 93 -19.66 -15.94 -0.12
CA LEU A 93 -20.73 -15.00 -0.42
C LEU A 93 -20.28 -13.55 -0.28
N SER A 94 -19.56 -13.20 0.79
CA SER A 94 -18.97 -11.86 0.99
C SER A 94 -18.01 -11.50 -0.15
N PHE A 95 -17.08 -12.39 -0.51
CA PHE A 95 -16.13 -12.14 -1.60
C PHE A 95 -16.81 -12.03 -2.99
N LEU A 96 -17.93 -12.72 -3.20
CA LEU A 96 -18.78 -12.51 -4.38
C LEU A 96 -19.41 -11.12 -4.36
N ALA A 97 -19.95 -10.68 -3.23
CA ALA A 97 -20.52 -9.34 -3.08
C ALA A 97 -19.47 -8.25 -3.28
N LEU A 98 -18.23 -8.44 -2.81
CA LEU A 98 -17.11 -7.52 -3.06
C LEU A 98 -16.82 -7.32 -4.54
N SER A 99 -17.11 -8.29 -5.43
CA SER A 99 -16.93 -8.10 -6.88
C SER A 99 -17.91 -7.07 -7.46
N VAL A 100 -19.07 -6.87 -6.83
CA VAL A 100 -20.05 -5.86 -7.23
C VAL A 100 -19.53 -4.45 -7.03
N TYR A 101 -18.63 -4.22 -6.07
CA TYR A 101 -18.01 -2.92 -5.85
C TYR A 101 -17.16 -2.47 -7.06
N ASP A 102 -16.30 -3.36 -7.55
CA ASP A 102 -15.49 -3.09 -8.74
C ASP A 102 -16.36 -2.95 -9.99
N TRP A 103 -17.34 -3.84 -10.17
CA TRP A 103 -18.26 -3.78 -11.29
C TRP A 103 -19.07 -2.48 -11.31
N SER A 104 -19.60 -2.05 -10.17
CA SER A 104 -20.39 -0.81 -10.07
C SER A 104 -19.53 0.44 -10.29
N ALA A 105 -18.28 0.44 -9.82
CA ALA A 105 -17.33 1.52 -10.05
C ALA A 105 -16.98 1.66 -11.55
N LEU A 106 -16.76 0.53 -12.23
CA LEU A 106 -16.51 0.50 -13.68
C LEU A 106 -17.73 0.94 -14.47
N ALA A 107 -18.93 0.48 -14.09
CA ALA A 107 -20.19 0.88 -14.71
C ALA A 107 -20.46 2.39 -14.52
N HIS A 108 -20.11 2.97 -13.38
CA HIS A 108 -20.19 4.41 -13.13
C HIS A 108 -19.29 5.22 -14.07
N GLN A 109 -18.10 4.70 -14.39
CA GLN A 109 -17.18 5.32 -15.35
C GLN A 109 -17.53 5.02 -16.82
N GLY A 110 -18.59 4.24 -17.10
CA GLY A 110 -18.97 3.85 -18.45
C GLY A 110 -18.00 2.88 -19.13
N ARG A 111 -17.13 2.22 -18.35
CA ARG A 111 -16.13 1.27 -18.85
C ARG A 111 -16.67 -0.15 -18.79
N LYS A 112 -16.55 -0.89 -19.88
CA LYS A 112 -16.93 -2.32 -19.96
C LYS A 112 -15.69 -3.20 -19.85
N VAL A 113 -15.69 -4.06 -18.83
CA VAL A 113 -14.67 -5.10 -18.62
C VAL A 113 -15.40 -6.42 -18.39
N ASP A 114 -14.86 -7.51 -18.92
CA ASP A 114 -15.44 -8.84 -18.74
C ASP A 114 -15.53 -9.21 -17.27
N TYR A 115 -16.72 -9.62 -16.82
CA TYR A 115 -17.00 -9.89 -15.41
C TYR A 115 -16.02 -10.88 -14.75
N PRO A 116 -15.58 -11.99 -15.38
CA PRO A 116 -14.58 -12.88 -14.78
C PRO A 116 -13.27 -12.18 -14.47
N LEU A 117 -12.89 -11.18 -15.26
CA LEU A 117 -11.69 -10.37 -15.01
C LEU A 117 -11.90 -9.41 -13.82
N VAL A 118 -13.10 -8.82 -13.74
CA VAL A 118 -13.48 -7.95 -12.60
C VAL A 118 -13.48 -8.77 -11.32
N ALA A 119 -14.14 -9.92 -11.31
CA ALA A 119 -14.24 -10.81 -10.16
C ALA A 119 -12.86 -11.30 -9.68
N LEU A 120 -11.98 -11.73 -10.60
CA LEU A 120 -10.62 -12.15 -10.26
C LEU A 120 -9.79 -10.99 -9.66
N THR A 121 -9.89 -9.79 -10.27
CA THR A 121 -9.17 -8.60 -9.79
C THR A 121 -9.65 -8.19 -8.40
N SER A 122 -10.97 -8.14 -8.23
CA SER A 122 -11.63 -7.85 -6.95
C SER A 122 -11.21 -8.86 -5.88
N PHE A 123 -11.34 -10.15 -6.17
CA PHE A 123 -10.96 -11.22 -5.27
C PHE A 123 -9.51 -11.11 -4.78
N CYS A 124 -8.55 -10.98 -5.71
CA CYS A 124 -7.14 -10.82 -5.35
C CYS A 124 -6.87 -9.50 -4.61
N ALA A 125 -7.54 -8.39 -5.02
CA ALA A 125 -7.36 -7.10 -4.39
C ALA A 125 -7.84 -7.08 -2.93
N TYR A 126 -8.97 -7.74 -2.63
CA TYR A 126 -9.49 -7.84 -1.28
C TYR A 126 -8.76 -8.89 -0.44
N ALA A 127 -8.44 -10.06 -0.99
CA ALA A 127 -7.67 -11.08 -0.28
C ALA A 127 -6.32 -10.54 0.21
N VAL A 128 -5.60 -9.81 -0.64
CA VAL A 128 -4.34 -9.16 -0.27
C VAL A 128 -4.55 -7.91 0.59
N GLY A 129 -5.53 -7.07 0.23
CA GLY A 129 -5.80 -5.80 0.91
C GLY A 129 -6.23 -5.98 2.36
N ASN A 130 -7.08 -6.94 2.62
CA ASN A 130 -7.56 -7.26 3.96
C ASN A 130 -6.44 -7.80 4.86
N THR A 131 -5.55 -8.64 4.31
CA THR A 131 -4.46 -9.27 5.08
C THR A 131 -3.27 -8.32 5.28
N ALA A 132 -2.84 -7.61 4.23
CA ALA A 132 -1.66 -6.74 4.30
C ALA A 132 -1.92 -5.40 5.01
N GLY A 133 -3.18 -5.07 5.29
CA GLY A 133 -3.59 -3.76 5.79
C GLY A 133 -3.51 -2.67 4.72
N PHE A 134 -3.95 -1.43 5.06
CA PHE A 134 -4.04 -0.32 4.10
C PHE A 134 -4.85 -0.68 2.83
N GLY A 135 -5.98 -1.38 3.00
CA GLY A 135 -6.81 -1.94 1.93
C GLY A 135 -6.99 -1.07 0.67
N PRO A 136 -7.30 0.24 0.76
CA PRO A 136 -7.39 1.10 -0.42
C PRO A 136 -6.08 1.25 -1.19
N LEU A 137 -4.92 1.20 -0.53
CA LEU A 137 -3.61 1.36 -1.15
C LEU A 137 -3.10 0.06 -1.78
N THR A 138 -3.16 -1.04 -1.03
CA THR A 138 -2.70 -2.36 -1.49
C THR A 138 -3.63 -2.92 -2.55
N GLY A 139 -4.94 -2.88 -2.31
CA GLY A 139 -5.96 -3.25 -3.28
C GLY A 139 -5.99 -2.34 -4.51
N GLY A 140 -5.76 -1.03 -4.33
CA GLY A 140 -5.63 -0.06 -5.42
C GLY A 140 -4.44 -0.36 -6.33
N ALA A 141 -3.31 -0.76 -5.77
CA ALA A 141 -2.14 -1.14 -6.55
C ALA A 141 -2.37 -2.41 -7.39
N ILE A 142 -3.15 -3.38 -6.89
CA ILE A 142 -3.55 -4.58 -7.65
C ILE A 142 -4.50 -4.18 -8.79
N ARG A 143 -5.52 -3.36 -8.51
CA ARG A 143 -6.45 -2.83 -9.51
C ARG A 143 -5.73 -2.05 -10.61
N TYR A 144 -4.79 -1.18 -10.21
CA TYR A 144 -4.02 -0.40 -11.19
C TYR A 144 -3.19 -1.28 -12.12
N ARG A 145 -2.52 -2.28 -11.56
CA ARG A 145 -1.73 -3.21 -12.37
C ARG A 145 -2.59 -3.98 -13.37
N PHE A 146 -3.83 -4.27 -13.01
CA PHE A 146 -4.76 -5.00 -13.85
C PHE A 146 -5.44 -4.10 -14.87
N TYR A 147 -6.13 -3.07 -14.40
CA TYR A 147 -6.89 -2.17 -15.26
C TYR A 147 -6.00 -1.28 -16.13
N GLY A 148 -4.82 -0.87 -15.66
CA GLY A 148 -3.85 -0.10 -16.44
C GLY A 148 -3.44 -0.79 -17.75
N ARG A 149 -3.38 -2.12 -17.77
CA ARG A 149 -3.11 -2.90 -18.99
C ARG A 149 -4.32 -3.06 -19.92
N LEU A 150 -5.49 -2.75 -19.43
CA LEU A 150 -6.70 -2.65 -20.22
C LEU A 150 -6.90 -1.24 -20.80
N GLY A 151 -5.91 -0.34 -20.60
CA GLY A 151 -5.95 1.02 -21.10
C GLY A 151 -6.61 2.02 -20.14
N PHE A 152 -6.72 1.68 -18.85
CA PHE A 152 -7.17 2.63 -17.83
C PHE A 152 -6.01 3.52 -17.40
N GLU A 153 -6.26 4.81 -17.31
CA GLU A 153 -5.32 5.76 -16.74
C GLU A 153 -5.27 5.63 -15.20
N PRO A 154 -4.17 6.04 -14.55
CA PRO A 154 -4.09 6.05 -13.09
C PRO A 154 -5.22 6.83 -12.42
N ALA A 155 -5.65 7.93 -13.05
CA ALA A 155 -6.77 8.72 -12.57
C ALA A 155 -8.10 7.94 -12.60
N ASP A 156 -8.30 7.06 -13.58
CA ASP A 156 -9.48 6.18 -13.65
C ASP A 156 -9.47 5.19 -12.50
N VAL A 157 -8.31 4.55 -12.25
CA VAL A 157 -8.18 3.60 -11.13
C VAL A 157 -8.30 4.28 -9.78
N ALA A 158 -7.72 5.48 -9.62
CA ALA A 158 -7.90 6.27 -8.41
C ALA A 158 -9.39 6.62 -8.17
N ARG A 159 -10.14 6.95 -9.23
CA ARG A 159 -11.59 7.18 -9.15
C ARG A 159 -12.36 5.90 -8.78
N ILE A 160 -11.95 4.72 -9.30
CA ILE A 160 -12.52 3.43 -8.89
C ILE A 160 -12.31 3.22 -7.40
N VAL A 161 -11.08 3.36 -6.90
CA VAL A 161 -10.74 3.16 -5.49
C VAL A 161 -11.48 4.16 -4.60
N ALA A 162 -11.51 5.44 -4.96
CA ALA A 162 -12.23 6.48 -4.22
C ALA A 162 -13.74 6.19 -4.19
N PHE A 163 -14.33 5.80 -5.33
CA PHE A 163 -15.73 5.41 -5.42
C PHE A 163 -16.06 4.25 -4.47
N ILE A 164 -15.26 3.18 -4.51
CA ILE A 164 -15.44 2.00 -3.64
C ILE A 164 -15.33 2.40 -2.17
N THR A 165 -14.32 3.21 -1.82
CA THR A 165 -14.08 3.62 -0.41
C THR A 165 -15.24 4.46 0.14
N ILE A 166 -15.72 5.44 -0.64
CA ILE A 166 -16.85 6.29 -0.24
C ILE A 166 -18.12 5.46 -0.14
N ALA A 167 -18.39 4.62 -1.14
CA ALA A 167 -19.58 3.79 -1.19
C ALA A 167 -19.62 2.76 -0.05
N PHE A 168 -18.47 2.16 0.29
CA PHE A 168 -18.34 1.28 1.45
C PHE A 168 -18.64 2.03 2.75
N GLY A 169 -18.06 3.23 2.95
CA GLY A 169 -18.30 4.05 4.14
C GLY A 169 -19.77 4.43 4.30
N LEU A 170 -20.44 4.83 3.20
CA LEU A 170 -21.87 5.15 3.21
C LEU A 170 -22.72 3.89 3.49
N GLY A 171 -22.36 2.77 2.89
CA GLY A 171 -23.06 1.50 3.13
C GLY A 171 -22.90 1.03 4.57
N LEU A 172 -21.70 1.12 5.13
CA LEU A 172 -21.42 0.78 6.53
C LEU A 172 -22.20 1.69 7.49
N ALA A 173 -22.23 3.00 7.22
CA ALA A 173 -23.04 3.95 7.99
C ALA A 173 -24.54 3.60 7.91
N GLY A 174 -25.03 3.19 6.74
CA GLY A 174 -26.42 2.77 6.54
C GLY A 174 -26.77 1.51 7.32
N ILE A 175 -25.89 0.52 7.32
CA ILE A 175 -26.08 -0.74 8.08
C ILE A 175 -26.07 -0.47 9.58
N THR A 176 -25.10 0.31 10.06
CA THR A 176 -25.06 0.75 11.47
C THR A 176 -26.36 1.50 11.84
N ALA A 177 -26.80 2.41 10.98
CA ALA A 177 -28.02 3.18 11.21
C ALA A 177 -29.28 2.32 11.26
N LEU A 178 -29.37 1.26 10.43
CA LEU A 178 -30.47 0.28 10.51
C LEU A 178 -30.48 -0.41 11.87
N GLY A 179 -29.35 -0.89 12.38
CA GLY A 179 -29.28 -1.48 13.71
C GLY A 179 -29.69 -0.51 14.82
N LEU A 180 -29.23 0.77 14.73
CA LEU A 180 -29.62 1.81 15.69
C LEU A 180 -31.13 2.13 15.72
N VAL A 181 -31.82 1.93 14.59
CA VAL A 181 -33.26 2.21 14.48
C VAL A 181 -34.08 0.99 14.86
N PHE A 182 -33.70 -0.22 14.40
CA PHE A 182 -34.51 -1.42 14.60
C PHE A 182 -34.27 -2.09 15.96
N ASP A 183 -33.07 -1.92 16.53
CA ASP A 183 -32.71 -2.54 17.80
C ASP A 183 -31.89 -1.58 18.69
N PRO A 184 -32.48 -0.41 19.02
CA PRO A 184 -31.75 0.64 19.78
C PRO A 184 -31.45 0.23 21.21
N VAL A 185 -32.20 -0.68 21.80
CA VAL A 185 -32.06 -1.11 23.22
C VAL A 185 -30.80 -1.94 23.38
N ASP A 186 -30.62 -2.95 22.53
CA ASP A 186 -29.48 -3.85 22.60
C ASP A 186 -28.16 -3.15 22.24
N VAL A 187 -28.20 -2.17 21.32
CA VAL A 187 -27.05 -1.35 20.99
C VAL A 187 -26.76 -0.29 22.07
N ALA A 188 -27.77 0.18 22.82
CA ALA A 188 -27.61 1.19 23.86
C ALA A 188 -26.87 0.63 25.09
N ALA A 189 -27.11 -0.63 25.42
CA ALA A 189 -26.56 -1.29 26.62
C ALA A 189 -25.01 -1.20 26.69
N PRO A 190 -24.23 -1.49 25.65
CA PRO A 190 -22.77 -1.33 25.68
C PRO A 190 -22.29 0.12 25.55
N VAL A 191 -23.07 1.03 24.97
CA VAL A 191 -22.65 2.40 24.67
C VAL A 191 -22.98 3.39 25.78
N GLY A 192 -23.97 3.05 26.63
CA GLY A 192 -24.38 3.90 27.76
C GLY A 192 -25.16 5.15 27.34
N LEU A 193 -25.67 5.21 26.09
CA LEU A 193 -26.51 6.30 25.59
C LEU A 193 -27.98 5.91 25.61
N PRO A 194 -28.91 6.87 25.80
CA PRO A 194 -30.33 6.58 25.71
C PRO A 194 -30.73 5.98 24.35
N PRO A 195 -31.55 4.90 24.30
CA PRO A 195 -31.98 4.27 23.05
C PRO A 195 -32.63 5.22 22.06
N ALA A 196 -33.39 6.21 22.57
CA ALA A 196 -34.03 7.24 21.75
C ALA A 196 -33.04 8.11 20.97
N ILE A 197 -31.89 8.45 21.58
CA ILE A 197 -30.84 9.24 20.92
C ILE A 197 -30.21 8.41 19.80
N LEU A 198 -29.93 7.13 20.05
CA LEU A 198 -29.35 6.23 19.06
C LEU A 198 -30.31 6.03 17.86
N ALA A 199 -31.61 5.83 18.13
CA ALA A 199 -32.62 5.73 17.08
C ALA A 199 -32.74 7.04 16.27
N LEU A 200 -32.63 8.20 16.93
CA LEU A 200 -32.65 9.50 16.25
C LEU A 200 -31.43 9.70 15.33
N ILE A 201 -30.24 9.33 15.81
CA ILE A 201 -29.00 9.36 15.01
C ILE A 201 -29.13 8.44 13.81
N GLY A 202 -29.55 7.18 14.04
CA GLY A 202 -29.78 6.20 12.96
C GLY A 202 -30.79 6.69 11.95
N GLY A 203 -31.94 7.20 12.42
CA GLY A 203 -32.98 7.78 11.56
C GLY A 203 -32.47 8.95 10.71
N GLY A 204 -31.69 9.84 11.29
CA GLY A 204 -31.05 10.96 10.59
C GLY A 204 -30.10 10.50 9.48
N VAL A 205 -29.28 9.49 9.75
CA VAL A 205 -28.38 8.90 8.74
C VAL A 205 -29.18 8.26 7.60
N LEU A 206 -30.24 7.48 7.90
CA LEU A 206 -31.07 6.84 6.89
C LEU A 206 -31.80 7.88 6.02
N VAL A 207 -32.34 8.95 6.62
CA VAL A 207 -32.95 10.07 5.89
C VAL A 207 -31.91 10.74 4.98
N GLY A 208 -30.69 10.97 5.46
CA GLY A 208 -29.58 11.52 4.65
C GLY A 208 -29.22 10.64 3.45
N LEU A 209 -29.15 9.32 3.64
CA LEU A 209 -28.90 8.36 2.55
C LEU A 209 -30.05 8.29 1.56
N ALA A 210 -31.31 8.32 2.05
CA ALA A 210 -32.51 8.38 1.20
C ALA A 210 -32.57 9.70 0.39
N ALA A 211 -32.22 10.83 1.00
CA ALA A 211 -32.12 12.12 0.33
C ALA A 211 -31.03 12.10 -0.75
N LEU A 212 -29.86 11.48 -0.48
CA LEU A 212 -28.78 11.32 -1.46
C LEU A 212 -29.23 10.47 -2.66
N LEU A 213 -29.94 9.38 -2.41
CA LEU A 213 -30.51 8.53 -3.44
C LEU A 213 -31.57 9.26 -4.26
N GLY A 214 -32.47 10.00 -3.59
CA GLY A 214 -33.47 10.85 -4.23
C GLY A 214 -32.86 11.95 -5.09
N TRP A 215 -31.79 12.59 -4.61
CA TRP A 215 -31.04 13.57 -5.38
C TRP A 215 -30.40 12.97 -6.64
N SER A 216 -29.88 11.75 -6.53
CA SER A 216 -29.35 11.03 -7.69
C SER A 216 -30.44 10.65 -8.70
N ALA A 217 -31.68 10.38 -8.24
CA ALA A 217 -32.81 9.95 -9.10
C ALA A 217 -33.53 11.13 -9.78
N PHE A 218 -33.76 12.19 -9.05
CA PHE A 218 -34.66 13.30 -9.45
C PHE A 218 -33.95 14.66 -9.56
N GLY A 219 -32.71 14.77 -9.04
CA GLY A 219 -31.94 16.01 -9.04
C GLY A 219 -31.02 16.17 -10.25
N SER A 220 -30.09 17.13 -10.18
CA SER A 220 -29.10 17.40 -11.22
C SER A 220 -28.06 16.27 -11.43
N GLY A 221 -28.03 15.25 -10.57
CA GLY A 221 -27.04 14.21 -10.57
C GLY A 221 -25.61 14.70 -10.26
N ARG A 222 -25.48 15.94 -9.74
CA ARG A 222 -24.20 16.54 -9.35
C ARG A 222 -24.33 17.22 -8.00
N ILE A 223 -23.30 17.06 -7.16
CA ILE A 223 -23.13 17.84 -5.93
C ILE A 223 -21.94 18.75 -6.14
N GLY A 224 -22.18 20.08 -5.99
CA GLY A 224 -21.13 21.10 -6.10
C GLY A 224 -20.85 21.74 -4.76
N TRP A 225 -19.58 21.89 -4.40
CA TRP A 225 -19.13 22.64 -3.24
C TRP A 225 -17.87 23.44 -3.62
N ARG A 226 -17.88 24.76 -3.35
CA ARG A 226 -16.71 25.66 -3.54
C ARG A 226 -16.01 25.52 -4.90
N GLY A 227 -16.79 25.38 -5.99
CA GLY A 227 -16.26 25.30 -7.35
C GLY A 227 -15.87 23.90 -7.84
N ALA A 228 -15.89 22.89 -6.98
CA ALA A 228 -15.74 21.49 -7.37
C ALA A 228 -17.12 20.83 -7.52
N SER A 229 -17.35 20.09 -8.61
CA SER A 229 -18.59 19.33 -8.81
C SER A 229 -18.27 17.84 -8.96
N VAL A 230 -18.95 17.01 -8.15
CA VAL A 230 -18.84 15.56 -8.21
C VAL A 230 -20.12 14.99 -8.81
N ALA A 231 -19.99 14.17 -9.85
CA ALA A 231 -21.13 13.48 -10.44
C ALA A 231 -21.54 12.30 -9.54
N LEU A 232 -22.84 12.26 -9.19
CA LEU A 232 -23.41 11.14 -8.47
C LEU A 232 -23.60 9.93 -9.40
N PRO A 233 -23.45 8.69 -8.88
CA PRO A 233 -23.79 7.50 -9.64
C PRO A 233 -25.29 7.47 -9.98
N ARG A 234 -25.64 6.82 -11.06
CA ARG A 234 -27.06 6.57 -11.39
C ARG A 234 -27.73 5.76 -10.27
N PRO A 235 -29.03 5.95 -9.99
CA PRO A 235 -29.71 5.29 -8.87
C PRO A 235 -29.56 3.78 -8.87
N ARG A 236 -29.60 3.14 -10.05
CA ARG A 236 -29.37 1.70 -10.19
C ARG A 236 -27.99 1.26 -9.73
N ILE A 237 -26.96 2.06 -9.98
CA ILE A 237 -25.58 1.78 -9.55
C ILE A 237 -25.45 1.99 -8.04
N MET A 238 -26.09 3.04 -7.48
CA MET A 238 -26.14 3.26 -6.03
C MET A 238 -26.83 2.12 -5.30
N LEU A 239 -28.00 1.68 -5.80
CA LEU A 239 -28.72 0.55 -5.21
C LEU A 239 -27.94 -0.75 -5.30
N ALA A 240 -27.30 -1.04 -6.43
CA ALA A 240 -26.43 -2.21 -6.57
C ALA A 240 -25.25 -2.15 -5.59
N GLN A 241 -24.67 -0.96 -5.37
CA GLN A 241 -23.56 -0.75 -4.44
C GLN A 241 -24.04 -0.93 -2.98
N PHE A 242 -25.15 -0.30 -2.57
CA PHE A 242 -25.70 -0.46 -1.23
C PHE A 242 -26.12 -1.91 -0.96
N GLY A 243 -26.77 -2.57 -1.93
CA GLY A 243 -27.12 -3.99 -1.83
C GLY A 243 -25.90 -4.88 -1.73
N GLY A 244 -24.86 -4.61 -2.54
CA GLY A 244 -23.57 -5.30 -2.46
C GLY A 244 -22.90 -5.11 -1.11
N THR A 245 -22.88 -3.88 -0.57
CA THR A 245 -22.32 -3.60 0.77
C THR A 245 -23.13 -4.29 1.87
N PHE A 246 -24.45 -4.27 1.77
CA PHE A 246 -25.31 -4.96 2.75
C PHE A 246 -25.04 -6.47 2.77
N ILE A 247 -25.00 -7.09 1.58
CA ILE A 247 -24.71 -8.54 1.47
C ILE A 247 -23.31 -8.87 1.98
N ASP A 248 -22.30 -8.05 1.62
CA ASP A 248 -20.92 -8.23 2.05
C ASP A 248 -20.78 -8.15 3.57
N VAL A 249 -21.28 -7.06 4.18
CA VAL A 249 -21.18 -6.85 5.63
C VAL A 249 -22.04 -7.87 6.40
N ALA A 250 -23.23 -8.19 5.93
CA ALA A 250 -24.08 -9.22 6.54
C ALA A 250 -23.44 -10.60 6.45
N ALA A 251 -22.87 -10.96 5.29
CA ALA A 251 -22.19 -12.22 5.12
C ALA A 251 -20.91 -12.31 5.97
N SER A 252 -20.09 -11.24 5.98
CA SER A 252 -18.88 -11.22 6.82
C SER A 252 -19.19 -11.20 8.32
N ALA A 253 -20.28 -10.55 8.74
CA ALA A 253 -20.82 -10.67 10.10
C ALA A 253 -21.30 -12.10 10.40
N ALA A 254 -22.00 -12.74 9.45
CA ALA A 254 -22.49 -14.10 9.59
C ALA A 254 -21.33 -15.11 9.71
N VAL A 255 -20.16 -14.87 9.11
CA VAL A 255 -18.96 -15.70 9.33
C VAL A 255 -18.62 -15.76 10.82
N LEU A 256 -18.57 -14.60 11.49
CA LEU A 256 -18.26 -14.57 12.92
C LEU A 256 -19.45 -15.08 13.74
N TRP A 257 -20.67 -14.71 13.37
CA TRP A 257 -21.90 -15.09 14.08
C TRP A 257 -22.07 -16.60 14.22
N VAL A 258 -21.83 -17.37 13.18
CA VAL A 258 -21.98 -18.84 13.22
C VAL A 258 -20.89 -19.54 14.02
N LEU A 259 -19.79 -18.84 14.29
CA LEU A 259 -18.67 -19.31 15.10
C LEU A 259 -18.82 -18.91 16.58
N LEU A 260 -19.59 -17.86 16.86
CA LEU A 260 -19.85 -17.40 18.23
C LEU A 260 -20.76 -18.40 19.00
N PRO A 261 -20.59 -18.48 20.33
CA PRO A 261 -21.57 -19.17 21.17
C PRO A 261 -22.94 -18.50 21.10
N GLN A 262 -23.95 -19.14 21.61
CA GLN A 262 -25.28 -18.53 21.72
C GLN A 262 -25.21 -17.27 22.57
N THR A 263 -25.65 -16.15 22.00
CA THR A 263 -25.68 -14.84 22.62
C THR A 263 -27.11 -14.33 22.73
N GLU A 264 -27.39 -13.48 23.71
CA GLU A 264 -28.70 -12.84 23.86
C GLU A 264 -28.95 -11.77 22.77
N LEU A 265 -27.90 -11.29 22.09
CA LEU A 265 -28.00 -10.35 20.98
C LEU A 265 -28.61 -11.00 19.75
N GLY A 266 -29.60 -10.37 19.15
CA GLY A 266 -30.11 -10.77 17.84
C GLY A 266 -29.11 -10.48 16.70
N PHE A 267 -29.19 -11.26 15.61
CA PHE A 267 -28.32 -11.08 14.45
C PHE A 267 -28.36 -9.65 13.85
N PRO A 268 -29.52 -8.93 13.79
CA PRO A 268 -29.57 -7.53 13.33
C PRO A 268 -28.77 -6.57 14.21
N ALA A 269 -28.83 -6.70 15.53
CA ALA A 269 -28.04 -5.90 16.45
C ALA A 269 -26.54 -6.24 16.33
N PHE A 270 -26.22 -7.53 16.19
CA PHE A 270 -24.85 -7.97 15.97
C PHE A 270 -24.22 -7.39 14.70
N ILE A 271 -24.96 -7.31 13.58
CA ILE A 271 -24.44 -6.67 12.35
C ILE A 271 -24.07 -5.22 12.59
N ALA A 272 -24.81 -4.47 13.40
CA ALA A 272 -24.47 -3.08 13.74
C ALA A 272 -23.20 -3.00 14.57
N VAL A 273 -23.03 -3.84 15.59
CA VAL A 273 -21.80 -3.95 16.39
C VAL A 273 -20.61 -4.31 15.51
N TYR A 274 -20.78 -5.31 14.64
CA TYR A 274 -19.78 -5.74 13.68
C TYR A 274 -19.38 -4.61 12.71
N ALA A 275 -20.35 -3.84 12.20
CA ALA A 275 -20.10 -2.71 11.31
C ALA A 275 -19.30 -1.61 12.01
N VAL A 276 -19.60 -1.31 13.28
CA VAL A 276 -18.82 -0.38 14.10
C VAL A 276 -17.41 -0.91 14.33
N ALA A 277 -17.25 -2.19 14.65
CA ALA A 277 -15.95 -2.82 14.89
C ALA A 277 -15.05 -2.73 13.63
N ILE A 278 -15.59 -3.04 12.44
CA ILE A 278 -14.86 -2.86 11.17
C ILE A 278 -14.54 -1.38 10.93
N GLY A 279 -15.50 -0.48 11.13
CA GLY A 279 -15.31 0.95 10.94
C GLY A 279 -14.17 1.51 11.79
N LEU A 280 -14.12 1.14 13.07
CA LEU A 280 -13.04 1.51 14.00
C LEU A 280 -11.71 0.84 13.61
N GLY A 281 -11.73 -0.43 13.22
CA GLY A 281 -10.56 -1.14 12.71
C GLY A 281 -9.94 -0.45 11.50
N VAL A 282 -10.75 -0.02 10.53
CA VAL A 282 -10.28 0.74 9.35
C VAL A 282 -9.79 2.13 9.74
N ALA A 283 -10.50 2.84 10.64
CA ALA A 283 -10.13 4.18 11.08
C ALA A 283 -8.85 4.21 11.91
N SER A 284 -8.54 3.13 12.63
CA SER A 284 -7.31 3.01 13.43
C SER A 284 -6.04 2.92 12.60
N HIS A 285 -6.13 2.62 11.29
CA HIS A 285 -4.99 2.36 10.39
C HIS A 285 -4.07 1.21 10.82
N VAL A 286 -4.50 0.41 11.79
CA VAL A 286 -3.77 -0.80 12.19
C VAL A 286 -3.89 -1.85 11.08
N PRO A 287 -2.81 -2.56 10.71
CA PRO A 287 -2.88 -3.64 9.72
C PRO A 287 -3.98 -4.65 10.06
N ALA A 288 -4.85 -4.92 9.09
CA ALA A 288 -6.03 -5.80 9.24
C ALA A 288 -6.99 -5.41 10.41
N GLY A 289 -6.86 -4.24 11.02
CA GLY A 289 -7.61 -3.83 12.22
C GLY A 289 -7.33 -4.68 13.45
N LEU A 290 -6.15 -5.35 13.49
CA LEU A 290 -5.78 -6.27 14.57
C LEU A 290 -5.85 -5.59 15.93
N GLY A 291 -6.48 -6.26 16.89
CA GLY A 291 -6.70 -5.80 18.25
C GLY A 291 -7.90 -4.87 18.41
N VAL A 292 -8.11 -3.91 17.48
CA VAL A 292 -9.23 -2.95 17.59
C VAL A 292 -10.57 -3.62 17.33
N PHE A 293 -10.64 -4.42 16.27
CA PHE A 293 -11.85 -5.18 15.94
C PHE A 293 -12.20 -6.18 17.05
N GLU A 294 -11.21 -6.95 17.51
CA GLU A 294 -11.36 -7.92 18.58
C GLU A 294 -11.83 -7.27 19.87
N ALA A 295 -11.21 -6.13 20.26
CA ALA A 295 -11.58 -5.41 21.49
C ALA A 295 -13.05 -4.98 21.49
N VAL A 296 -13.56 -4.48 20.35
CA VAL A 296 -14.98 -4.09 20.26
C VAL A 296 -15.90 -5.30 20.40
N ILE A 297 -15.59 -6.41 19.71
CA ILE A 297 -16.39 -7.62 19.79
C ILE A 297 -16.37 -8.19 21.21
N VAL A 298 -15.19 -8.34 21.82
CA VAL A 298 -15.06 -8.86 23.20
C VAL A 298 -15.75 -7.94 24.19
N ALA A 299 -15.64 -6.61 24.06
CA ALA A 299 -16.28 -5.65 24.97
C ALA A 299 -17.80 -5.72 24.95
N VAL A 300 -18.40 -6.12 23.81
CA VAL A 300 -19.86 -6.21 23.67
C VAL A 300 -20.33 -7.63 23.95
N ILE A 301 -19.78 -8.63 23.25
CA ILE A 301 -20.24 -10.03 23.32
C ILE A 301 -19.75 -10.72 24.61
N GLY A 302 -18.55 -10.40 25.08
CA GLY A 302 -17.98 -10.99 26.30
C GLY A 302 -18.74 -10.65 27.59
N ARG A 303 -19.76 -9.77 27.52
CA ARG A 303 -20.68 -9.50 28.64
C ARG A 303 -21.79 -10.56 28.76
N THR A 304 -22.12 -11.21 27.67
CA THR A 304 -23.25 -12.17 27.57
C THR A 304 -22.82 -13.59 27.20
N ALA A 305 -21.55 -13.75 26.79
CA ALA A 305 -20.98 -15.04 26.38
C ALA A 305 -19.59 -15.24 27.01
N PRO A 306 -19.18 -16.52 27.24
CA PRO A 306 -17.84 -16.83 27.76
C PRO A 306 -16.73 -16.29 26.83
N VAL A 307 -15.77 -15.56 27.43
CA VAL A 307 -14.73 -14.81 26.68
C VAL A 307 -13.79 -15.78 25.91
N ASP A 308 -13.49 -16.95 26.47
CA ASP A 308 -12.73 -18.03 25.83
C ASP A 308 -13.34 -18.46 24.50
N GLN A 309 -14.66 -18.66 24.47
CA GLN A 309 -15.40 -19.03 23.26
C GLN A 309 -15.45 -17.87 22.25
N VAL A 310 -15.57 -16.62 22.73
CA VAL A 310 -15.50 -15.43 21.86
C VAL A 310 -14.13 -15.29 21.22
N LEU A 311 -13.04 -15.51 21.97
CA LEU A 311 -11.68 -15.46 21.44
C LEU A 311 -11.41 -16.57 20.44
N SER A 312 -11.89 -17.79 20.71
CA SER A 312 -11.83 -18.91 19.78
C SER A 312 -12.55 -18.60 18.46
N ALA A 313 -13.78 -18.06 18.55
CA ALA A 313 -14.55 -17.65 17.37
C ALA A 313 -13.83 -16.55 16.56
N LEU A 314 -13.23 -15.56 17.22
CA LEU A 314 -12.45 -14.50 16.59
C LEU A 314 -11.21 -15.05 15.88
N PHE A 315 -10.51 -16.01 16.48
CA PHE A 315 -9.38 -16.67 15.86
C PHE A 315 -9.80 -17.43 14.59
N LEU A 316 -10.84 -18.26 14.66
CA LEU A 316 -11.40 -18.97 13.49
C LEU A 316 -11.86 -17.99 12.41
N TYR A 317 -12.51 -16.90 12.80
CA TYR A 317 -12.89 -15.84 11.88
C TYR A 317 -11.70 -15.28 11.10
N ARG A 318 -10.56 -15.01 11.78
CA ARG A 318 -9.33 -14.56 11.12
C ARG A 318 -8.78 -15.57 10.13
N VAL A 319 -8.77 -16.84 10.52
CA VAL A 319 -8.30 -17.92 9.63
C VAL A 319 -9.20 -18.07 8.41
N ILE A 320 -10.54 -18.10 8.62
CA ILE A 320 -11.50 -18.37 7.54
C ILE A 320 -11.73 -17.15 6.65
N TYR A 321 -11.86 -15.95 7.22
CA TYR A 321 -12.21 -14.75 6.43
C TYR A 321 -11.00 -14.02 5.83
N TYR A 322 -9.81 -14.13 6.43
CA TYR A 322 -8.58 -13.46 5.95
C TYR A 322 -7.57 -14.46 5.37
N GLY A 323 -7.26 -15.53 6.10
CA GLY A 323 -6.26 -16.49 5.71
C GLY A 323 -6.67 -17.36 4.51
N LEU A 324 -7.84 -17.98 4.58
CA LEU A 324 -8.33 -18.87 3.53
C LEU A 324 -8.43 -18.20 2.15
N PRO A 325 -9.05 -17.01 2.00
CA PRO A 325 -9.09 -16.33 0.69
C PRO A 325 -7.71 -16.00 0.13
N LEU A 326 -6.73 -15.67 0.98
CA LEU A 326 -5.36 -15.42 0.54
C LEU A 326 -4.69 -16.68 0.00
N VAL A 327 -4.88 -17.82 0.67
CA VAL A 327 -4.37 -19.14 0.21
C VAL A 327 -5.03 -19.51 -1.12
N VAL A 328 -6.37 -19.36 -1.22
CA VAL A 328 -7.11 -19.62 -2.46
C VAL A 328 -6.66 -18.68 -3.59
N ALA A 329 -6.48 -17.38 -3.32
CA ALA A 329 -5.98 -16.42 -4.30
C ALA A 329 -4.59 -16.83 -4.83
N SER A 330 -3.72 -17.29 -3.93
CA SER A 330 -2.37 -17.76 -4.29
C SER A 330 -2.43 -19.03 -5.17
N ALA A 331 -3.29 -19.98 -4.81
CA ALA A 331 -3.49 -21.19 -5.61
C ALA A 331 -4.10 -20.89 -6.99
N VAL A 332 -5.09 -19.99 -7.07
CA VAL A 332 -5.69 -19.55 -8.33
C VAL A 332 -4.64 -18.90 -9.22
N VAL A 333 -3.84 -17.98 -8.68
CA VAL A 333 -2.81 -17.29 -9.44
C VAL A 333 -1.71 -18.25 -9.91
N ALA A 334 -1.29 -19.20 -9.06
CA ALA A 334 -0.32 -20.24 -9.42
C ALA A 334 -0.85 -21.13 -10.56
N THR A 335 -2.12 -21.56 -10.50
CA THR A 335 -2.74 -22.38 -11.57
C THR A 335 -2.89 -21.62 -12.88
N LEU A 336 -3.20 -20.31 -12.83
CA LEU A 336 -3.23 -19.46 -14.02
C LEU A 336 -1.85 -19.33 -14.66
N GLU A 337 -0.80 -19.24 -13.84
CA GLU A 337 0.59 -19.19 -14.34
C GLU A 337 1.02 -20.51 -14.99
N LEU A 338 0.70 -21.65 -14.37
CA LEU A 338 0.95 -22.97 -14.95
C LEU A 338 0.21 -23.15 -16.28
N ARG A 339 -1.06 -22.77 -16.35
CA ARG A 339 -1.83 -22.81 -17.61
C ARG A 339 -1.25 -21.90 -18.68
N ARG A 340 -0.72 -20.73 -18.29
CA ARG A 340 -0.01 -19.83 -19.22
C ARG A 340 1.25 -20.49 -19.78
N ALA A 341 1.99 -21.20 -18.93
CA ALA A 341 3.23 -21.87 -19.32
C ALA A 341 3.00 -23.04 -20.30
N THR A 342 1.86 -23.75 -20.16
CA THR A 342 1.53 -24.93 -20.98
C THR A 342 0.76 -24.61 -22.26
N ALA A 343 -0.06 -23.56 -22.28
CA ALA A 343 -0.98 -23.25 -23.40
C ALA A 343 -0.36 -22.39 -24.53
N GLY A 344 0.86 -21.89 -24.37
CA GLY A 344 1.57 -21.13 -25.41
C GLY A 344 0.84 -19.86 -25.87
N ALA A 345 0.89 -19.54 -27.17
CA ALA A 345 0.33 -18.32 -27.76
C ALA A 345 -1.21 -18.21 -27.74
N ARG A 346 -1.93 -19.31 -27.51
CA ARG A 346 -3.41 -19.35 -27.51
C ARG A 346 -4.03 -19.07 -26.14
N THR A 347 -3.28 -18.52 -25.20
CA THR A 347 -3.72 -18.26 -23.82
C THR A 347 -4.81 -17.21 -23.78
N SER A 348 -5.93 -17.48 -23.08
CA SER A 348 -7.01 -16.51 -22.89
C SER A 348 -6.51 -15.25 -22.16
N ARG A 349 -7.20 -14.11 -22.39
CA ARG A 349 -6.87 -12.82 -21.78
C ARG A 349 -6.85 -12.92 -20.26
N VAL A 350 -7.79 -13.69 -19.66
CA VAL A 350 -7.91 -13.93 -18.21
C VAL A 350 -6.66 -14.60 -17.66
N ILE A 351 -6.19 -15.68 -18.29
CA ILE A 351 -5.00 -16.43 -17.83
C ILE A 351 -3.75 -15.54 -17.92
N ARG A 352 -3.58 -14.80 -19.00
CA ARG A 352 -2.40 -13.95 -19.21
C ARG A 352 -2.31 -12.82 -18.20
N VAL A 353 -3.44 -12.19 -17.89
CA VAL A 353 -3.47 -11.05 -16.98
C VAL A 353 -3.49 -11.50 -15.53
N GLY A 354 -4.21 -12.59 -15.21
CA GLY A 354 -4.27 -13.14 -13.85
C GLY A 354 -2.92 -13.63 -13.34
N ALA A 355 -2.13 -14.28 -14.19
CA ALA A 355 -0.79 -14.74 -13.84
C ALA A 355 0.16 -13.63 -13.35
N GLN A 356 -0.06 -12.39 -13.79
CA GLN A 356 0.77 -11.25 -13.41
C GLN A 356 0.48 -10.68 -12.02
N LEU A 357 -0.60 -11.12 -11.37
CA LEU A 357 -0.89 -10.80 -9.98
C LEU A 357 -0.01 -11.60 -9.01
N SER A 358 0.62 -12.69 -9.50
CA SER A 358 1.37 -13.65 -8.69
C SER A 358 2.39 -13.03 -7.72
N PRO A 359 3.26 -12.06 -8.07
CA PRO A 359 4.28 -11.59 -7.14
C PRO A 359 3.70 -10.91 -5.90
N ARG A 360 2.57 -10.20 -6.02
CA ARG A 360 1.93 -9.51 -4.88
C ARG A 360 1.12 -10.46 -4.01
N VAL A 361 0.39 -11.37 -4.62
CA VAL A 361 -0.40 -12.38 -3.90
C VAL A 361 0.54 -13.30 -3.12
N ILE A 362 1.61 -13.78 -3.77
CA ILE A 362 2.62 -14.64 -3.13
C ILE A 362 3.38 -13.87 -2.03
N SER A 363 3.72 -12.59 -2.28
CA SER A 363 4.33 -11.74 -1.24
C SER A 363 3.42 -11.61 -0.01
N ALA A 364 2.11 -11.39 -0.20
CA ALA A 364 1.16 -11.29 0.91
C ALA A 364 1.02 -12.62 1.67
N LEU A 365 0.96 -13.75 0.95
CA LEU A 365 0.93 -15.06 1.58
C LEU A 365 2.23 -15.36 2.33
N THR A 366 3.40 -15.01 1.75
CA THR A 366 4.69 -15.16 2.43
C THR A 366 4.77 -14.33 3.70
N LEU A 367 4.24 -13.09 3.68
CA LEU A 367 4.15 -12.24 4.87
C LEU A 367 3.24 -12.86 5.94
N ALA A 368 2.05 -13.33 5.54
CA ALA A 368 1.10 -13.97 6.45
C ALA A 368 1.68 -15.25 7.06
N MET A 369 2.37 -16.08 6.26
CA MET A 369 3.06 -17.27 6.76
C MET A 369 4.20 -16.94 7.70
N GLY A 370 4.99 -15.88 7.41
CA GLY A 370 6.01 -15.40 8.33
C GLY A 370 5.46 -14.99 9.68
N ALA A 371 4.32 -14.28 9.70
CA ALA A 371 3.60 -13.95 10.94
C ALA A 371 3.08 -15.21 11.64
N ALA A 372 2.46 -16.14 10.90
CA ALA A 372 1.94 -17.38 11.46
C ALA A 372 3.04 -18.22 12.13
N LEU A 373 4.24 -18.31 11.54
CA LEU A 373 5.37 -19.02 12.15
C LEU A 373 5.86 -18.37 13.45
N ILE A 374 5.83 -17.04 13.54
CA ILE A 374 6.18 -16.34 14.78
C ILE A 374 5.13 -16.64 15.87
N PHE A 375 3.85 -16.56 15.53
CA PHE A 375 2.75 -16.89 16.47
C PHE A 375 2.81 -18.35 16.91
N SER A 376 3.05 -19.28 16.00
CA SER A 376 3.24 -20.69 16.30
C SER A 376 4.46 -20.95 17.20
N GLY A 377 5.46 -20.05 17.18
CA GLY A 377 6.62 -20.10 18.06
C GLY A 377 6.33 -19.64 19.51
N VAL A 378 5.21 -18.94 19.76
CA VAL A 378 4.84 -18.46 21.10
C VAL A 378 3.62 -19.21 21.68
N THR A 379 3.01 -20.10 20.90
CA THR A 379 1.86 -20.93 21.33
C THR A 379 2.33 -22.35 21.64
N PRO A 380 1.78 -23.00 22.69
CA PRO A 380 2.13 -24.38 23.02
C PRO A 380 1.70 -25.37 21.94
N ALA A 381 2.44 -26.45 21.80
CA ALA A 381 2.07 -27.59 20.97
C ALA A 381 1.14 -28.54 21.76
N ALA A 382 0.33 -29.31 21.07
CA ALA A 382 -0.50 -30.31 21.75
C ALA A 382 0.37 -31.42 22.36
N ASP A 383 0.19 -31.73 23.65
CA ASP A 383 0.99 -32.70 24.41
C ASP A 383 1.10 -34.05 23.72
N SER A 384 0.02 -34.57 23.14
CA SER A 384 0.01 -35.81 22.39
C SER A 384 0.96 -35.87 21.20
N ARG A 385 1.32 -34.73 20.63
CA ARG A 385 2.27 -34.64 19.51
C ARG A 385 3.73 -34.59 20.00
N LEU A 386 3.96 -33.97 21.14
CA LEU A 386 5.28 -33.94 21.79
C LEU A 386 5.67 -35.32 22.31
N ASP A 387 4.72 -36.10 22.85
CA ASP A 387 4.93 -37.47 23.28
C ASP A 387 5.40 -38.38 22.13
N ILE A 388 4.79 -38.22 20.93
CA ILE A 388 5.24 -38.97 19.74
C ILE A 388 6.65 -38.53 19.33
N LEU A 389 6.95 -37.23 19.37
CA LEU A 389 8.27 -36.71 19.01
C LEU A 389 9.36 -37.08 19.99
N SER A 390 9.06 -37.13 21.28
CA SER A 390 10.02 -37.52 22.32
C SER A 390 10.58 -38.95 22.12
N GLY A 391 9.77 -39.84 21.54
CA GLY A 391 10.19 -41.19 21.16
C GLY A 391 10.96 -41.27 19.84
N LEU A 392 10.94 -40.23 19.00
CA LEU A 392 11.51 -40.27 17.65
C LEU A 392 12.74 -39.36 17.48
N LEU A 393 12.77 -38.19 18.15
CA LEU A 393 13.79 -37.18 17.95
C LEU A 393 14.45 -36.73 19.27
N PRO A 394 15.78 -36.46 19.26
CA PRO A 394 16.44 -35.83 20.38
C PRO A 394 15.92 -34.42 20.65
N LEU A 395 15.80 -34.05 21.93
CA LEU A 395 15.34 -32.71 22.39
C LEU A 395 16.03 -31.54 21.69
N PRO A 396 17.37 -31.51 21.45
CA PRO A 396 18.02 -30.40 20.78
C PRO A 396 17.52 -30.15 19.35
N ILE A 397 17.02 -31.17 18.66
CA ILE A 397 16.46 -31.04 17.31
C ILE A 397 15.12 -30.34 17.39
N VAL A 398 14.26 -30.73 18.34
CA VAL A 398 12.92 -30.10 18.54
C VAL A 398 13.09 -28.65 18.98
N GLU A 399 13.96 -28.37 19.93
CA GLU A 399 14.30 -27.05 20.43
C GLU A 399 14.88 -26.16 19.31
N GLY A 400 15.83 -26.68 18.56
CA GLY A 400 16.45 -25.98 17.42
C GLY A 400 15.46 -25.71 16.30
N ALA A 401 14.55 -26.67 16.00
CA ALA A 401 13.50 -26.48 15.01
C ALA A 401 12.54 -25.36 15.41
N HIS A 402 12.09 -25.35 16.67
CA HIS A 402 11.19 -24.34 17.20
C HIS A 402 11.78 -22.93 17.14
N PHE A 403 13.03 -22.77 17.61
CA PHE A 403 13.75 -21.50 17.57
C PHE A 403 13.97 -21.02 16.13
N LEU A 404 14.50 -21.90 15.28
CA LEU A 404 14.86 -21.56 13.91
C LEU A 404 13.64 -21.20 13.07
N GLU A 405 12.52 -21.89 13.27
CA GLU A 405 11.26 -21.61 12.58
C GLU A 405 10.71 -20.21 12.92
N SER A 406 10.77 -19.81 14.18
CA SER A 406 10.35 -18.49 14.62
C SER A 406 11.20 -17.37 14.00
N VAL A 407 12.53 -17.53 13.98
CA VAL A 407 13.45 -16.59 13.32
C VAL A 407 13.24 -16.60 11.80
N LEU A 408 12.96 -17.75 11.21
CA LEU A 408 12.64 -17.89 9.79
C LEU A 408 11.36 -17.14 9.43
N GLY A 409 10.36 -17.12 10.33
CA GLY A 409 9.14 -16.32 10.20
C GLY A 409 9.45 -14.84 10.00
N LEU A 410 10.34 -14.26 10.81
CA LEU A 410 10.81 -12.89 10.63
C LEU A 410 11.52 -12.70 9.28
N GLY A 411 12.35 -13.65 8.89
CA GLY A 411 13.02 -13.69 7.58
C GLY A 411 12.02 -13.64 6.43
N LEU A 412 10.95 -14.43 6.49
CA LEU A 412 9.88 -14.44 5.49
C LEU A 412 9.15 -13.11 5.41
N ILE A 413 8.87 -12.43 6.53
CA ILE A 413 8.31 -11.08 6.53
C ILE A 413 9.22 -10.11 5.79
N ALA A 414 10.53 -10.13 6.05
CA ALA A 414 11.48 -9.27 5.37
C ALA A 414 11.61 -9.59 3.87
N ILE A 415 11.68 -10.87 3.51
CA ILE A 415 11.81 -11.35 2.13
C ILE A 415 10.56 -11.04 1.30
N SER A 416 9.37 -11.06 1.90
CA SER A 416 8.10 -10.84 1.20
C SER A 416 8.08 -9.50 0.47
N ARG A 417 8.74 -8.47 1.00
CA ARG A 417 8.93 -7.20 0.27
C ARG A 417 9.70 -7.38 -1.04
N GLY A 418 10.78 -8.15 -1.02
CA GLY A 418 11.57 -8.44 -2.22
C GLY A 418 10.73 -9.17 -3.30
N LEU A 419 9.86 -10.09 -2.86
CA LEU A 419 8.90 -10.75 -3.76
C LEU A 419 7.92 -9.75 -4.38
N ALA A 420 7.38 -8.81 -3.60
CA ALA A 420 6.50 -7.76 -4.13
C ALA A 420 7.19 -6.93 -5.22
N HIS A 421 8.51 -6.77 -5.14
CA HIS A 421 9.36 -6.07 -6.11
C HIS A 421 9.94 -6.97 -7.22
N ARG A 422 9.53 -8.24 -7.30
CA ARG A 422 9.93 -9.23 -8.32
C ARG A 422 11.43 -9.55 -8.35
N LEU A 423 12.10 -9.49 -7.20
CA LEU A 423 13.52 -9.78 -7.10
C LEU A 423 13.79 -11.28 -7.24
N ASP A 424 14.75 -11.64 -8.09
CA ASP A 424 15.22 -13.02 -8.23
C ASP A 424 15.83 -13.54 -6.94
N GLY A 425 16.69 -12.77 -6.28
CA GLY A 425 17.28 -13.12 -4.99
C GLY A 425 16.23 -13.32 -3.88
N ALA A 426 15.11 -12.55 -3.90
CA ALA A 426 14.01 -12.76 -2.97
C ALA A 426 13.26 -14.06 -3.24
N TRP A 427 13.08 -14.41 -4.50
CA TRP A 427 12.45 -15.67 -4.88
C TRP A 427 13.26 -16.88 -4.39
N TRP A 428 14.58 -16.90 -4.61
CA TRP A 428 15.46 -17.96 -4.11
C TRP A 428 15.42 -18.05 -2.59
N ALA A 429 15.58 -16.92 -1.90
CA ALA A 429 15.55 -16.89 -0.45
C ALA A 429 14.20 -17.35 0.11
N ALA A 430 13.07 -16.91 -0.48
CA ALA A 430 11.75 -17.35 -0.08
C ALA A 430 11.53 -18.84 -0.33
N THR A 431 11.96 -19.36 -1.49
CA THR A 431 11.80 -20.77 -1.83
C THR A 431 12.57 -21.67 -0.85
N ILE A 432 13.81 -21.31 -0.55
CA ILE A 432 14.63 -22.04 0.43
C ILE A 432 14.02 -21.93 1.83
N ALA A 433 13.64 -20.71 2.26
CA ALA A 433 13.10 -20.48 3.59
C ALA A 433 11.75 -21.20 3.79
N VAL A 434 10.84 -21.15 2.81
CA VAL A 434 9.55 -21.85 2.88
C VAL A 434 9.73 -23.37 2.87
N GLY A 435 10.64 -23.91 2.03
CA GLY A 435 10.95 -25.32 2.03
C GLY A 435 11.53 -25.80 3.36
N LEU A 436 12.46 -25.01 3.94
CA LEU A 436 13.02 -25.30 5.26
C LEU A 436 11.93 -25.20 6.34
N GLY A 437 11.09 -24.17 6.31
CA GLY A 437 9.98 -23.99 7.24
C GLY A 437 9.02 -25.17 7.22
N ALA A 438 8.67 -25.69 6.05
CA ALA A 438 7.80 -26.89 5.94
C ALA A 438 8.38 -28.13 6.62
N VAL A 439 9.71 -28.28 6.59
CA VAL A 439 10.40 -29.37 7.30
C VAL A 439 10.47 -29.08 8.80
N LEU A 440 10.82 -27.85 9.20
CA LEU A 440 10.92 -27.46 10.61
C LEU A 440 9.57 -27.57 11.34
N SER A 441 8.46 -27.21 10.70
CA SER A 441 7.12 -27.36 11.28
C SER A 441 6.79 -28.80 11.64
N LEU A 442 7.24 -29.77 10.86
CA LEU A 442 7.09 -31.20 11.19
C LEU A 442 8.02 -31.64 12.34
N LEU A 443 9.26 -31.15 12.37
CA LEU A 443 10.26 -31.48 13.39
C LEU A 443 9.93 -30.85 14.75
N LYS A 444 9.27 -29.68 14.76
CA LYS A 444 8.93 -28.95 15.97
C LYS A 444 7.81 -29.60 16.77
N ALA A 445 6.69 -29.95 16.11
CA ALA A 445 5.47 -30.43 16.78
C ALA A 445 4.54 -31.23 15.86
N ILE A 446 5.01 -31.83 14.78
CA ILE A 446 4.19 -32.48 13.75
C ILE A 446 3.06 -31.53 13.29
N ALA A 447 3.39 -30.27 13.06
CA ALA A 447 2.45 -29.24 12.66
C ALA A 447 2.04 -29.39 11.17
N VAL A 448 1.22 -30.44 10.91
CA VAL A 448 0.86 -30.88 9.55
C VAL A 448 0.15 -29.75 8.78
N THR A 449 -0.72 -29.00 9.42
CA THR A 449 -1.47 -27.91 8.77
C THR A 449 -0.52 -26.80 8.29
N GLU A 450 0.43 -26.39 9.10
CA GLU A 450 1.45 -25.39 8.75
C GLU A 450 2.33 -25.90 7.60
N SER A 451 2.80 -27.15 7.70
CA SER A 451 3.61 -27.79 6.67
C SER A 451 2.86 -27.89 5.32
N ILE A 452 1.54 -28.20 5.33
CA ILE A 452 0.73 -28.22 4.11
C ILE A 452 0.66 -26.82 3.48
N VAL A 453 0.37 -25.77 4.25
CA VAL A 453 0.26 -24.41 3.72
C VAL A 453 1.63 -23.91 3.22
N LEU A 454 2.72 -24.21 3.93
CA LEU A 454 4.08 -23.90 3.47
C LEU A 454 4.42 -24.67 2.18
N SER A 455 4.02 -25.93 2.07
CA SER A 455 4.22 -26.73 0.85
C SER A 455 3.42 -26.18 -0.32
N LEU A 456 2.19 -25.72 -0.12
CA LEU A 456 1.39 -25.02 -1.14
C LEU A 456 2.04 -23.71 -1.57
N LEU A 457 2.58 -22.93 -0.62
CA LEU A 457 3.34 -21.72 -0.91
C LEU A 457 4.62 -22.03 -1.69
N PHE A 458 5.35 -23.09 -1.31
CA PHE A 458 6.54 -23.58 -2.02
C PHE A 458 6.24 -23.92 -3.48
N LEU A 459 5.18 -24.70 -3.71
CA LEU A 459 4.73 -25.04 -5.07
C LEU A 459 4.30 -23.81 -5.86
N SER A 460 3.62 -22.87 -5.20
CA SER A 460 3.23 -21.58 -5.81
C SER A 460 4.43 -20.73 -6.20
N LEU A 461 5.49 -20.68 -5.38
CA LEU A 461 6.75 -20.02 -5.70
C LEU A 461 7.41 -20.65 -6.92
N ILE A 462 7.51 -21.99 -6.98
CA ILE A 462 8.08 -22.70 -8.15
C ILE A 462 7.27 -22.40 -9.42
N ALA A 463 5.94 -22.49 -9.35
CA ALA A 463 5.06 -22.26 -10.49
C ALA A 463 5.20 -20.83 -11.06
N THR A 464 5.51 -19.86 -10.23
CA THR A 464 5.56 -18.44 -10.57
C THR A 464 6.97 -17.92 -10.84
N ARG A 465 7.98 -18.77 -10.89
CA ARG A 465 9.41 -18.42 -11.09
C ARG A 465 9.63 -17.39 -12.21
N ARG A 466 8.91 -17.51 -13.31
CA ARG A 466 9.05 -16.66 -14.52
C ARG A 466 8.69 -15.19 -14.27
N GLU A 467 7.95 -14.88 -13.21
CA GLU A 467 7.56 -13.51 -12.88
C GLU A 467 8.63 -12.77 -12.04
N PHE A 468 9.66 -13.48 -11.54
CA PHE A 468 10.75 -12.94 -10.72
C PHE A 468 12.04 -12.85 -11.56
N THR A 469 12.07 -11.85 -12.45
CA THR A 469 13.14 -11.74 -13.49
C THR A 469 14.18 -10.67 -13.16
N ARG A 470 14.04 -9.94 -12.05
CA ARG A 470 14.93 -8.82 -11.73
C ARG A 470 16.16 -9.30 -10.96
N PRO A 471 17.36 -9.23 -11.56
CA PRO A 471 18.60 -9.55 -10.89
C PRO A 471 18.94 -8.41 -9.92
N ALA A 472 18.51 -8.51 -8.67
CA ALA A 472 18.89 -7.58 -7.63
C ALA A 472 19.02 -8.30 -6.28
N SER A 473 20.00 -7.90 -5.49
CA SER A 473 20.23 -8.46 -4.15
C SER A 473 19.16 -7.93 -3.18
N LEU A 474 18.57 -8.82 -2.39
CA LEU A 474 17.73 -8.49 -1.23
C LEU A 474 18.40 -7.48 -0.30
N PHE A 475 19.72 -7.56 -0.16
CA PHE A 475 20.51 -6.73 0.72
C PHE A 475 20.62 -5.27 0.29
N HIS A 476 20.19 -4.89 -0.92
CA HIS A 476 20.23 -3.50 -1.39
C HIS A 476 18.96 -2.71 -1.09
N GLN A 477 17.89 -3.33 -0.67
CA GLN A 477 16.63 -2.66 -0.36
C GLN A 477 16.53 -2.26 1.11
N ARG A 478 16.12 -1.01 1.38
CA ARG A 478 15.77 -0.55 2.73
C ARG A 478 14.30 -0.87 3.01
N LEU A 479 14.03 -1.40 4.20
CA LEU A 479 12.66 -1.59 4.66
C LEU A 479 11.99 -0.21 4.83
N THR A 480 10.78 -0.06 4.30
CA THR A 480 10.01 1.17 4.47
C THR A 480 9.44 1.26 5.88
N PRO A 481 9.07 2.47 6.38
CA PRO A 481 8.42 2.62 7.67
C PRO A 481 7.19 1.72 7.85
N GLY A 482 6.40 1.49 6.79
CA GLY A 482 5.26 0.57 6.83
C GLY A 482 5.65 -0.88 7.07
N TRP A 483 6.81 -1.34 6.55
CA TRP A 483 7.32 -2.68 6.82
C TRP A 483 7.86 -2.83 8.24
N TRP A 484 8.52 -1.79 8.78
CA TRP A 484 8.92 -1.75 10.18
C TRP A 484 7.70 -1.78 11.11
N MET A 485 6.65 -1.08 10.74
CA MET A 485 5.38 -1.11 11.48
C MET A 485 4.74 -2.51 11.44
N ALA A 486 4.74 -3.20 10.29
CA ALA A 486 4.24 -4.57 10.18
C ALA A 486 5.05 -5.54 11.06
N ILE A 487 6.39 -5.47 11.03
CA ILE A 487 7.26 -6.27 11.88
C ILE A 487 6.98 -5.99 13.36
N ALA A 488 6.93 -4.72 13.75
CA ALA A 488 6.65 -4.31 15.12
C ALA A 488 5.26 -4.79 15.59
N THR A 489 4.24 -4.69 14.75
CA THR A 489 2.89 -5.18 15.06
C THR A 489 2.90 -6.69 15.31
N VAL A 490 3.56 -7.47 14.45
CA VAL A 490 3.65 -8.93 14.63
C VAL A 490 4.37 -9.29 15.92
N ILE A 491 5.52 -8.64 16.21
CA ILE A 491 6.27 -8.89 17.44
C ILE A 491 5.46 -8.51 18.68
N VAL A 492 4.84 -7.32 18.71
CA VAL A 492 4.02 -6.88 19.85
C VAL A 492 2.84 -7.83 20.07
N SER A 493 2.16 -8.24 18.99
CA SER A 493 1.06 -9.20 19.09
C SER A 493 1.54 -10.56 19.59
N ALA A 494 2.74 -11.03 19.16
CA ALA A 494 3.33 -12.26 19.65
C ALA A 494 3.70 -12.18 21.14
N VAL A 495 4.21 -11.01 21.60
CA VAL A 495 4.44 -10.77 23.05
C VAL A 495 3.14 -10.85 23.84
N VAL A 496 2.08 -10.20 23.36
CA VAL A 496 0.76 -10.23 24.00
C VAL A 496 0.23 -11.67 24.10
N VAL A 497 0.33 -12.42 23.01
CA VAL A 497 -0.07 -13.85 23.00
C VAL A 497 0.78 -14.66 23.97
N LEU A 498 2.09 -14.47 23.99
CA LEU A 498 2.98 -15.16 24.92
C LEU A 498 2.59 -14.89 26.37
N LEU A 499 2.38 -13.61 26.75
CA LEU A 499 1.99 -13.23 28.10
C LEU A 499 0.62 -13.78 28.49
N PHE A 500 -0.29 -13.91 27.53
CA PHE A 500 -1.60 -14.52 27.73
C PHE A 500 -1.51 -16.04 27.91
N VAL A 501 -0.78 -16.72 27.01
CA VAL A 501 -0.63 -18.19 27.02
C VAL A 501 0.02 -18.69 28.32
N TYR A 502 0.99 -17.93 28.84
CA TYR A 502 1.76 -18.32 30.03
C TYR A 502 1.48 -17.42 31.24
N SER A 503 0.25 -16.91 31.35
CA SER A 503 -0.18 -16.05 32.50
C SER A 503 -0.06 -16.74 33.84
N ASP A 504 -0.23 -18.05 33.89
CA ASP A 504 -0.19 -18.88 35.11
C ASP A 504 1.22 -19.39 35.46
N VAL A 505 2.21 -19.08 34.63
CA VAL A 505 3.61 -19.49 34.87
C VAL A 505 4.38 -18.38 35.58
N ASP A 506 4.81 -18.63 36.81
CA ASP A 506 5.64 -17.69 37.56
C ASP A 506 6.97 -17.47 36.86
N TYR A 507 7.31 -16.21 36.59
CA TYR A 507 8.58 -15.86 35.98
C TYR A 507 9.75 -16.12 36.93
N SER A 508 10.68 -16.98 36.52
CA SER A 508 11.98 -17.17 37.19
C SER A 508 13.12 -17.10 36.17
N HIS A 509 14.32 -16.71 36.65
CA HIS A 509 15.51 -16.70 35.80
C HIS A 509 15.92 -18.12 35.35
N GLN A 510 15.44 -19.15 36.03
CA GLN A 510 15.71 -20.57 35.69
C GLN A 510 15.00 -20.96 34.37
N LEU A 511 13.85 -20.33 34.02
CA LEU A 511 13.14 -20.60 32.77
C LEU A 511 14.02 -20.49 31.52
N TRP A 512 15.03 -19.64 31.52
CA TRP A 512 15.95 -19.51 30.36
C TRP A 512 16.84 -20.70 30.12
N TRP A 513 17.07 -21.53 31.14
CA TRP A 513 18.01 -22.64 31.14
C TRP A 513 17.33 -24.01 31.25
N GLN A 514 16.00 -24.08 31.32
CA GLN A 514 15.23 -25.31 31.32
C GLN A 514 15.10 -25.86 29.90
N PHE A 515 15.60 -27.08 29.70
CA PHE A 515 15.58 -27.79 28.41
C PHE A 515 14.93 -29.16 28.64
N GLU A 516 13.58 -29.16 28.76
CA GLU A 516 12.77 -30.34 28.98
C GLU A 516 11.64 -30.42 27.98
N PHE A 517 11.17 -31.66 27.65
CA PHE A 517 10.04 -31.82 26.71
C PHE A 517 8.74 -31.29 27.26
N SER A 518 8.54 -31.35 28.58
CA SER A 518 7.36 -30.90 29.29
C SER A 518 7.26 -29.37 29.47
N GLU A 519 8.40 -28.66 29.29
CA GLU A 519 8.52 -27.23 29.61
C GLU A 519 8.47 -26.39 28.34
N GLU A 520 7.28 -25.92 27.96
CA GLU A 520 7.05 -25.14 26.72
C GLU A 520 7.27 -23.63 26.88
N ALA A 521 6.97 -23.05 28.05
CA ALA A 521 7.17 -21.65 28.34
C ALA A 521 8.64 -21.19 28.11
N PRO A 522 9.68 -21.94 28.56
CA PRO A 522 11.06 -21.63 28.26
C PRO A 522 11.40 -21.62 26.77
N ARG A 523 10.82 -22.53 25.97
CA ARG A 523 11.03 -22.60 24.51
C ARG A 523 10.48 -21.36 23.81
N SER A 524 9.25 -21.00 24.12
CA SER A 524 8.56 -19.85 23.53
C SER A 524 9.25 -18.53 23.88
N LEU A 525 9.74 -18.37 25.12
CA LEU A 525 10.53 -17.22 25.53
C LEU A 525 11.85 -17.10 24.72
N ARG A 526 12.60 -18.21 24.57
CA ARG A 526 13.84 -18.21 23.78
C ARG A 526 13.59 -17.92 22.30
N ALA A 527 12.53 -18.49 21.72
CA ALA A 527 12.14 -18.24 20.34
C ALA A 527 11.78 -16.77 20.10
N LEU A 528 10.98 -16.17 20.99
CA LEU A 528 10.61 -14.76 20.89
C LEU A 528 11.84 -13.84 21.08
N LEU A 529 12.70 -14.13 22.04
CA LEU A 529 13.96 -13.39 22.21
C LEU A 529 14.82 -13.45 20.94
N GLY A 530 14.93 -14.63 20.32
CA GLY A 530 15.61 -14.80 19.04
C GLY A 530 15.03 -13.92 17.94
N VAL A 531 13.70 -13.84 17.82
CA VAL A 531 13.01 -12.95 16.87
C VAL A 531 13.32 -11.48 17.18
N VAL A 532 13.28 -11.06 18.45
CA VAL A 532 13.57 -9.67 18.86
C VAL A 532 15.03 -9.30 18.55
N ILE A 533 15.98 -10.18 18.87
CA ILE A 533 17.41 -9.97 18.58
C ILE A 533 17.63 -9.90 17.06
N ALA A 534 17.02 -10.80 16.28
CA ALA A 534 17.12 -10.80 14.83
C ALA A 534 16.51 -9.53 14.22
N ALA A 535 15.35 -9.08 14.72
CA ALA A 535 14.72 -7.83 14.28
C ALA A 535 15.57 -6.61 14.64
N GLY A 536 16.12 -6.58 15.86
CA GLY A 536 17.05 -5.54 16.31
C GLY A 536 18.33 -5.49 15.48
N SER A 537 18.89 -6.65 15.16
CA SER A 537 20.07 -6.78 14.29
C SER A 537 19.78 -6.30 12.86
N LEU A 538 18.62 -6.66 12.32
CA LEU A 538 18.17 -6.19 11.01
C LEU A 538 17.95 -4.66 11.01
N ALA A 539 17.41 -4.10 12.10
CA ALA A 539 17.23 -2.67 12.27
C ALA A 539 18.58 -1.95 12.35
N ALA A 540 19.48 -2.40 13.20
CA ALA A 540 20.83 -1.86 13.34
C ALA A 540 21.58 -1.89 11.99
N TRP A 541 21.58 -3.04 11.31
CA TRP A 541 22.18 -3.16 9.98
C TRP A 541 21.57 -2.20 8.95
N SER A 542 20.23 -2.04 8.96
CA SER A 542 19.54 -1.10 8.07
C SER A 542 19.90 0.36 8.34
N LEU A 543 20.12 0.75 9.61
CA LEU A 543 20.48 2.09 10.03
C LEU A 543 21.97 2.40 9.76
N LEU A 544 22.86 1.44 10.04
CA LEU A 544 24.31 1.62 9.92
C LEU A 544 24.83 1.51 8.48
N ARG A 545 23.98 1.11 7.55
CA ARG A 545 24.36 0.93 6.15
C ARG A 545 24.73 2.28 5.49
N PRO A 546 25.97 2.41 4.92
CA PRO A 546 26.38 3.66 4.29
C PRO A 546 25.53 3.99 3.07
N SER A 547 25.24 5.28 2.91
CA SER A 547 24.55 5.81 1.74
C SER A 547 25.47 5.75 0.52
N LYS A 548 25.20 4.84 -0.41
CA LYS A 548 25.92 4.75 -1.69
C LYS A 548 25.09 5.48 -2.76
N GLY A 549 25.59 6.57 -3.28
CA GLY A 549 24.98 7.24 -4.41
C GLY A 549 26.02 8.17 -5.08
N LYS A 550 26.40 7.90 -6.32
CA LYS A 550 27.17 8.82 -7.12
C LYS A 550 26.24 9.96 -7.56
N THR A 551 26.53 11.16 -7.13
CA THR A 551 25.95 12.39 -7.63
C THR A 551 27.12 13.30 -8.02
N GLY A 552 27.24 13.62 -9.29
CA GLY A 552 28.23 14.52 -9.81
C GLY A 552 27.86 14.97 -11.22
N ALA A 553 28.43 16.06 -11.68
CA ALA A 553 28.30 16.46 -13.07
C ALA A 553 28.82 15.33 -13.97
N PRO A 554 28.15 15.04 -15.10
CA PRO A 554 28.57 13.99 -16.02
C PRO A 554 29.89 14.41 -16.69
N THR A 555 30.68 13.43 -17.06
CA THR A 555 31.87 13.65 -17.87
C THR A 555 31.48 14.02 -19.30
N SER A 556 32.35 14.71 -20.01
CA SER A 556 32.13 15.05 -21.44
C SER A 556 31.85 13.81 -22.30
N ALA A 557 32.48 12.68 -21.97
CA ALA A 557 32.23 11.39 -22.63
C ALA A 557 30.81 10.82 -22.35
N GLU A 558 30.32 11.01 -21.14
CA GLU A 558 28.94 10.59 -20.77
C GLU A 558 27.92 11.48 -21.48
N VAL A 559 28.14 12.79 -21.54
CA VAL A 559 27.27 13.72 -22.28
C VAL A 559 27.28 13.38 -23.78
N ALA A 560 28.42 13.15 -24.37
CA ALA A 560 28.55 12.79 -25.80
C ALA A 560 27.77 11.47 -26.09
N ARG A 561 27.88 10.48 -25.21
CA ARG A 561 27.11 9.22 -25.34
C ARG A 561 25.62 9.45 -25.23
N ALA A 562 25.16 10.23 -24.26
CA ALA A 562 23.74 10.55 -24.09
C ALA A 562 23.18 11.28 -25.31
N VAL A 563 23.96 12.21 -25.90
CA VAL A 563 23.60 12.92 -27.13
C VAL A 563 23.52 11.96 -28.33
N ALA A 564 24.40 10.98 -28.41
CA ALA A 564 24.33 9.96 -29.46
C ALA A 564 23.06 9.10 -29.33
N ILE A 565 22.67 8.70 -28.13
CA ILE A 565 21.41 7.98 -27.88
C ILE A 565 20.21 8.85 -28.26
N LEU A 566 20.26 10.15 -27.94
CA LEU A 566 19.18 11.09 -28.20
C LEU A 566 18.93 11.33 -29.69
N ALA A 567 19.95 11.22 -30.54
CA ALA A 567 19.84 11.48 -31.98
C ALA A 567 18.73 10.65 -32.65
N ASP A 568 18.49 9.44 -32.17
CA ASP A 568 17.47 8.52 -32.68
C ASP A 568 16.12 8.60 -31.92
N GLN A 569 15.94 9.56 -31.00
CA GLN A 569 14.77 9.63 -30.15
C GLN A 569 13.89 10.86 -30.46
N PRO A 570 12.57 10.72 -30.61
CA PRO A 570 11.67 11.83 -30.88
C PRO A 570 11.31 12.60 -29.59
N HIS A 571 12.33 13.10 -28.87
CA HIS A 571 12.13 13.78 -27.58
C HIS A 571 12.95 15.07 -27.50
N PRO A 572 12.46 16.20 -28.05
CA PRO A 572 13.23 17.44 -28.15
C PRO A 572 13.68 17.99 -26.79
N ASP A 573 12.84 17.90 -25.75
CA ASP A 573 13.18 18.42 -24.42
C ASP A 573 14.37 17.67 -23.77
N ALA A 574 14.65 16.45 -24.20
CA ALA A 574 15.79 15.68 -23.72
C ALA A 574 17.15 16.27 -24.14
N ASN A 575 17.17 17.24 -25.09
CA ASN A 575 18.36 18.03 -25.40
C ASN A 575 18.92 18.82 -24.20
N LEU A 576 18.15 19.00 -23.12
CA LEU A 576 18.65 19.53 -21.85
C LEU A 576 19.85 18.73 -21.29
N VAL A 577 20.09 17.50 -21.74
CA VAL A 577 21.29 16.73 -21.39
C VAL A 577 22.58 17.41 -21.84
N ARG A 578 22.53 18.19 -22.90
CA ARG A 578 23.69 18.95 -23.46
C ARG A 578 24.24 20.02 -22.51
N MET A 579 23.41 20.45 -21.53
CA MET A 579 23.84 21.43 -20.53
C MET A 579 24.89 20.86 -19.56
N GLY A 580 24.95 19.52 -19.39
CA GLY A 580 25.98 18.88 -18.56
C GLY A 580 25.80 19.13 -17.05
N ASP A 581 24.71 19.74 -16.62
CA ASP A 581 24.42 20.13 -15.23
C ASP A 581 23.69 19.03 -14.43
N LYS A 582 23.21 17.97 -15.12
CA LYS A 582 22.43 16.87 -14.52
C LYS A 582 23.24 15.58 -14.51
N SER A 583 23.17 14.84 -13.41
CA SER A 583 23.76 13.51 -13.34
C SER A 583 23.08 12.56 -14.32
N LEU A 584 23.83 11.60 -14.85
CA LEU A 584 23.36 10.60 -15.79
C LEU A 584 23.44 9.19 -15.21
N LEU A 585 22.39 8.43 -15.40
CA LEU A 585 22.33 6.99 -15.09
C LEU A 585 22.09 6.25 -16.40
N PHE A 586 23.02 5.42 -16.82
CA PHE A 586 22.90 4.60 -18.02
C PHE A 586 22.39 3.20 -17.69
N SER A 587 21.66 2.58 -18.63
CA SER A 587 21.39 1.14 -18.61
C SER A 587 22.67 0.31 -18.67
N GLU A 588 22.63 -0.95 -18.25
CA GLU A 588 23.83 -1.83 -18.26
C GLU A 588 24.43 -1.97 -19.66
N ASP A 589 23.58 -2.06 -20.67
CA ASP A 589 23.97 -2.12 -22.10
C ASP A 589 24.28 -0.73 -22.70
N ARG A 590 24.14 0.33 -21.90
CA ARG A 590 24.38 1.72 -22.28
C ARG A 590 23.60 2.24 -23.50
N ARG A 591 22.44 1.64 -23.79
CA ARG A 591 21.53 2.05 -24.88
C ARG A 591 20.46 3.04 -24.43
N ALA A 592 20.26 3.20 -23.13
CA ALA A 592 19.30 4.13 -22.56
C ALA A 592 19.89 4.86 -21.35
N PHE A 593 19.35 6.03 -21.02
CA PHE A 593 19.76 6.78 -19.85
C PHE A 593 18.60 7.53 -19.18
N ILE A 594 18.81 7.91 -17.92
CA ILE A 594 17.99 8.84 -17.14
C ILE A 594 18.88 10.01 -16.76
N MET A 595 18.42 11.26 -17.01
CA MET A 595 19.03 12.44 -16.44
C MET A 595 18.31 12.82 -15.15
N PHE A 596 19.07 13.17 -14.12
CA PHE A 596 18.51 13.46 -12.80
C PHE A 596 19.32 14.48 -12.03
N GLY A 597 18.64 15.14 -11.10
CA GLY A 597 19.26 15.99 -10.09
C GLY A 597 18.94 15.48 -8.69
N ARG A 598 19.71 15.93 -7.70
CA ARG A 598 19.45 15.64 -6.29
C ARG A 598 19.26 16.93 -5.51
N GLN A 599 18.17 16.99 -4.74
CA GLN A 599 17.94 18.06 -3.77
C GLN A 599 17.56 17.45 -2.42
N ALA A 600 18.40 17.60 -1.44
CA ALA A 600 18.30 16.98 -0.12
C ALA A 600 18.11 15.45 -0.23
N HIS A 601 16.96 14.93 0.19
CA HIS A 601 16.62 13.51 0.10
C HIS A 601 15.84 13.13 -1.17
N SER A 602 15.57 14.08 -2.06
CA SER A 602 14.81 13.82 -3.29
C SER A 602 15.77 13.65 -4.47
N TRP A 603 15.64 12.56 -5.19
CA TRP A 603 16.32 12.23 -6.42
C TRP A 603 15.31 12.40 -7.55
N VAL A 604 15.47 13.45 -8.35
CA VAL A 604 14.49 13.87 -9.34
C VAL A 604 15.01 13.54 -10.73
N ALA A 605 14.43 12.50 -11.34
CA ALA A 605 14.65 12.20 -12.75
C ALA A 605 13.74 13.09 -13.60
N LEU A 606 14.29 13.64 -14.66
CA LEU A 606 13.59 14.48 -15.61
C LEU A 606 13.16 13.64 -16.80
N PHE A 607 11.85 13.68 -17.10
CA PHE A 607 11.18 12.91 -18.15
C PHE A 607 11.14 11.39 -17.95
N ASP A 608 10.65 10.69 -18.96
CA ASP A 608 10.80 9.25 -19.10
C ASP A 608 12.26 8.88 -19.42
N PRO A 609 12.70 7.64 -19.22
CA PRO A 609 14.01 7.21 -19.69
C PRO A 609 14.16 7.44 -21.20
N ILE A 610 15.35 7.78 -21.64
CA ILE A 610 15.66 8.09 -23.04
C ILE A 610 16.42 6.92 -23.62
N GLY A 611 15.95 6.41 -24.77
CA GLY A 611 16.49 5.25 -25.47
C GLY A 611 15.41 4.19 -25.73
N PRO A 612 15.77 2.96 -26.16
CA PRO A 612 14.83 1.93 -26.50
C PRO A 612 13.98 1.48 -25.31
N ARG A 613 12.68 1.29 -25.54
CA ARG A 613 11.68 1.00 -24.49
C ARG A 613 11.89 -0.31 -23.74
N ASP A 614 12.58 -1.26 -24.32
CA ASP A 614 12.93 -2.54 -23.66
C ASP A 614 13.88 -2.35 -22.48
N ALA A 615 14.75 -1.34 -22.52
CA ALA A 615 15.67 -1.00 -21.45
C ALA A 615 15.02 -0.21 -20.28
N TRP A 616 13.88 0.43 -20.50
CA TRP A 616 13.25 1.33 -19.52
C TRP A 616 12.88 0.68 -18.18
N PRO A 617 12.25 -0.52 -18.14
CA PRO A 617 11.87 -1.14 -16.87
C PRO A 617 13.05 -1.36 -15.92
N ALA A 618 14.16 -1.89 -16.44
CA ALA A 618 15.36 -2.12 -15.65
C ALA A 618 15.96 -0.81 -15.14
N LEU A 619 16.03 0.20 -16.00
CA LEU A 619 16.63 1.50 -15.70
C LEU A 619 15.81 2.30 -14.67
N VAL A 620 14.47 2.29 -14.76
CA VAL A 620 13.59 2.91 -13.76
C VAL A 620 13.80 2.28 -12.39
N TRP A 621 13.88 0.97 -12.33
CA TRP A 621 14.14 0.28 -11.08
C TRP A 621 15.53 0.56 -10.53
N GLN A 622 16.55 0.56 -11.38
CA GLN A 622 17.92 0.91 -10.99
C GLN A 622 17.99 2.30 -10.36
N PHE A 623 17.27 3.27 -10.92
CA PHE A 623 17.18 4.62 -10.36
C PHE A 623 16.45 4.64 -9.00
N VAL A 624 15.34 3.94 -8.88
CA VAL A 624 14.59 3.82 -7.61
C VAL A 624 15.46 3.18 -6.52
N GLU A 625 16.18 2.11 -6.86
CA GLU A 625 17.08 1.42 -5.92
C GLU A 625 18.28 2.29 -5.53
N MET A 626 18.87 3.01 -6.48
CA MET A 626 19.95 3.94 -6.23
C MET A 626 19.52 5.05 -5.27
N ALA A 627 18.36 5.65 -5.48
CA ALA A 627 17.81 6.67 -4.59
C ALA A 627 17.54 6.11 -3.20
N GLN A 628 16.94 4.92 -3.10
CA GLN A 628 16.66 4.24 -1.83
C GLN A 628 17.94 3.83 -1.09
N ALA A 629 18.94 3.32 -1.80
CA ALA A 629 20.24 2.97 -1.23
C ALA A 629 20.95 4.19 -0.63
N ALA A 630 20.72 5.37 -1.22
CA ALA A 630 21.20 6.64 -0.71
C ALA A 630 20.33 7.24 0.41
N GLY A 631 19.29 6.53 0.88
CA GLY A 631 18.34 7.03 1.89
C GLY A 631 17.40 8.10 1.38
N GLY A 632 17.31 8.26 0.05
CA GLY A 632 16.47 9.25 -0.62
C GLY A 632 15.18 8.66 -1.20
N ARG A 633 14.43 9.51 -1.89
CA ARG A 633 13.20 9.17 -2.61
C ARG A 633 13.40 9.42 -4.09
N ALA A 634 13.03 8.44 -4.93
CA ALA A 634 12.99 8.62 -6.37
C ALA A 634 11.72 9.36 -6.77
N ILE A 635 11.88 10.38 -7.59
CA ILE A 635 10.81 11.17 -8.20
C ILE A 635 11.09 11.20 -9.70
N PHE A 636 10.09 10.96 -10.52
CA PHE A 636 10.13 11.18 -11.95
C PHE A 636 9.23 12.37 -12.27
N TYR A 637 9.77 13.37 -12.92
CA TYR A 637 9.12 14.63 -13.21
C TYR A 637 8.81 14.75 -14.71
N GLN A 638 7.60 15.17 -15.06
CA GLN A 638 7.13 15.33 -16.45
C GLN A 638 7.11 14.03 -17.27
N VAL A 639 6.74 12.90 -16.64
CA VAL A 639 6.54 11.64 -17.35
C VAL A 639 5.25 11.62 -18.17
N GLN A 640 5.27 10.91 -19.29
CA GLN A 640 4.12 10.82 -20.17
C GLN A 640 3.02 9.90 -19.62
N PRO A 641 1.73 10.24 -19.75
CA PRO A 641 0.63 9.44 -19.20
C PRO A 641 0.60 7.98 -19.65
N GLN A 642 0.97 7.71 -20.90
CA GLN A 642 1.00 6.36 -21.47
C GLN A 642 2.05 5.43 -20.82
N ASN A 643 3.05 6.00 -20.13
CA ASN A 643 4.14 5.25 -19.50
C ASN A 643 3.93 5.04 -17.99
N LEU A 644 2.83 5.53 -17.42
CA LEU A 644 2.57 5.49 -15.97
C LEU A 644 2.49 4.08 -15.39
N SER A 645 2.14 3.06 -16.18
CA SER A 645 2.18 1.66 -15.76
C SER A 645 3.57 1.20 -15.34
N LEU A 646 4.61 1.70 -16.01
CA LEU A 646 6.01 1.42 -15.70
C LEU A 646 6.40 1.90 -14.29
N TYR A 647 5.99 3.13 -13.94
CA TYR A 647 6.28 3.74 -12.64
C TYR A 647 5.45 3.14 -11.49
N ALA A 648 4.21 2.77 -11.78
CA ALA A 648 3.37 2.06 -10.82
C ALA A 648 3.90 0.65 -10.52
N ASP A 649 4.45 -0.04 -11.51
CA ASP A 649 5.14 -1.32 -11.32
C ASP A 649 6.35 -1.14 -10.39
N ALA A 650 7.04 0.01 -10.46
CA ALA A 650 8.11 0.39 -9.55
C ALA A 650 7.64 0.88 -8.16
N GLY A 651 6.32 0.89 -7.89
CA GLY A 651 5.76 1.31 -6.62
C GLY A 651 5.63 2.82 -6.45
N LEU A 652 5.80 3.60 -7.54
CA LEU A 652 5.66 5.04 -7.53
C LEU A 652 4.20 5.46 -7.70
N ARG A 653 3.84 6.63 -7.15
CA ARG A 653 2.51 7.23 -7.28
C ARG A 653 2.56 8.36 -8.29
N ALA A 654 1.55 8.42 -9.15
CA ALA A 654 1.42 9.50 -10.11
C ALA A 654 0.59 10.67 -9.54
N PHE A 655 1.07 11.89 -9.76
CA PHE A 655 0.38 13.14 -9.48
C PHE A 655 0.32 13.97 -10.75
N LYS A 656 -0.86 14.44 -11.13
CA LYS A 656 -1.00 15.37 -12.25
C LYS A 656 -0.53 16.75 -11.80
N LEU A 657 0.53 17.25 -12.40
CA LEU A 657 1.09 18.59 -12.13
C LEU A 657 0.52 19.65 -13.08
N GLY A 658 0.20 19.27 -14.32
CA GLY A 658 -0.27 20.18 -15.33
C GLY A 658 -0.65 19.46 -16.62
N GLU A 659 -0.81 20.24 -17.68
CA GLU A 659 -1.12 19.78 -19.03
C GLU A 659 -0.12 20.40 -20.02
N ALA A 660 0.40 19.58 -20.94
CA ALA A 660 1.22 20.05 -22.04
C ALA A 660 0.33 20.36 -23.24
N ALA A 661 0.30 21.59 -23.68
CA ALA A 661 -0.38 21.98 -24.89
C ALA A 661 0.43 21.55 -26.12
N GLN A 662 -0.22 20.85 -27.03
CA GLN A 662 0.39 20.42 -28.30
C GLN A 662 -0.32 21.06 -29.48
N VAL A 663 0.44 21.65 -30.38
CA VAL A 663 -0.03 22.25 -31.62
C VAL A 663 0.44 21.39 -32.80
N ARG A 664 -0.48 20.87 -33.59
CA ARG A 664 -0.17 20.15 -34.82
C ARG A 664 0.22 21.15 -35.91
N LEU A 665 1.49 21.27 -36.19
CA LEU A 665 2.00 22.25 -37.15
C LEU A 665 1.50 22.00 -38.59
N GLN A 666 1.26 20.74 -38.97
CA GLN A 666 0.80 20.39 -40.32
C GLN A 666 -0.62 20.94 -40.62
N THR A 667 -1.42 21.14 -39.58
CA THR A 667 -2.81 21.64 -39.71
C THR A 667 -3.01 23.01 -39.08
N PHE A 668 -1.93 23.62 -38.55
CA PHE A 668 -2.00 24.91 -37.92
C PHE A 668 -2.02 26.03 -38.97
N ASP A 669 -3.03 26.87 -38.86
CA ASP A 669 -3.13 28.11 -39.61
C ASP A 669 -3.71 29.23 -38.74
N LEU A 670 -3.66 30.45 -39.19
CA LEU A 670 -4.24 31.62 -38.51
C LEU A 670 -5.68 31.94 -38.97
N LYS A 671 -6.33 31.05 -39.75
CA LYS A 671 -7.68 31.33 -40.30
C LYS A 671 -8.78 31.04 -39.26
N GLY A 672 -9.93 31.64 -39.48
CA GLY A 672 -11.13 31.43 -38.66
C GLY A 672 -11.28 32.32 -37.42
N ALA A 673 -12.51 32.41 -36.89
CA ALA A 673 -12.87 33.31 -35.79
C ALA A 673 -12.15 32.95 -34.46
N LYS A 674 -11.93 31.65 -34.18
CA LYS A 674 -11.26 31.19 -32.96
C LYS A 674 -9.78 31.64 -32.84
N ARG A 675 -9.17 32.05 -33.98
CA ARG A 675 -7.76 32.49 -34.04
C ARG A 675 -7.61 33.99 -34.27
N ALA A 676 -8.70 34.75 -34.12
CA ALA A 676 -8.68 36.21 -34.29
C ALA A 676 -7.69 36.91 -33.35
N GLY A 677 -7.59 36.45 -32.08
CA GLY A 677 -6.63 36.98 -31.10
C GLY A 677 -5.17 36.76 -31.52
N LEU A 678 -4.86 35.59 -32.05
CA LEU A 678 -3.49 35.28 -32.55
C LEU A 678 -3.12 36.15 -33.76
N ARG A 679 -4.06 36.32 -34.71
CA ARG A 679 -3.87 37.24 -35.86
C ARG A 679 -3.66 38.68 -35.41
N HIS A 680 -4.47 39.13 -34.44
CA HIS A 680 -4.37 40.50 -33.93
C HIS A 680 -3.01 40.72 -33.27
N GLY A 681 -2.56 39.79 -32.42
CA GLY A 681 -1.25 39.82 -31.77
C GLY A 681 -0.08 39.85 -32.79
N ASN A 682 -0.14 38.96 -33.77
CA ASN A 682 0.87 38.91 -34.85
C ASN A 682 0.91 40.20 -35.67
N ASN A 683 -0.24 40.72 -36.08
CA ASN A 683 -0.32 41.98 -36.84
C ASN A 683 0.12 43.19 -36.00
N ARG A 684 -0.07 43.16 -34.69
CA ARG A 684 0.42 44.19 -33.78
C ARG A 684 1.92 44.12 -33.66
N ALA A 685 2.50 42.93 -33.45
CA ALA A 685 3.93 42.74 -33.37
C ALA A 685 4.64 43.27 -34.65
N ILE A 686 4.10 42.94 -35.82
CA ILE A 686 4.64 43.42 -37.10
C ILE A 686 4.58 44.95 -37.16
N ARG A 687 3.49 45.59 -36.78
CA ARG A 687 3.35 47.06 -36.78
C ARG A 687 4.27 47.75 -35.79
N GLU A 688 4.58 47.11 -34.67
CA GLU A 688 5.53 47.59 -33.66
C GLU A 688 7.00 47.31 -34.03
N GLY A 689 7.23 46.73 -35.22
CA GLY A 689 8.60 46.49 -35.76
C GLY A 689 9.28 45.24 -35.20
N LEU A 690 8.53 44.36 -34.54
CA LEU A 690 9.11 43.10 -34.04
C LEU A 690 9.33 42.14 -35.21
N SER A 691 10.49 41.48 -35.23
CA SER A 691 10.83 40.43 -36.16
C SER A 691 11.21 39.16 -35.40
N PHE A 692 10.98 38.01 -36.02
CA PHE A 692 11.42 36.73 -35.53
C PHE A 692 12.60 36.21 -36.32
N GLU A 693 13.71 35.91 -35.63
CA GLU A 693 14.89 35.33 -36.21
C GLU A 693 15.24 34.02 -35.50
N LEU A 694 15.60 32.99 -36.27
CA LEU A 694 16.12 31.74 -35.78
C LEU A 694 17.64 31.79 -35.82
N LEU A 695 18.29 31.88 -34.65
CA LEU A 695 19.72 31.90 -34.55
C LEU A 695 20.29 30.48 -34.66
N PRO A 696 21.20 30.21 -35.60
CA PRO A 696 21.91 28.93 -35.63
C PRO A 696 22.90 28.84 -34.45
N PRO A 697 23.29 27.61 -34.01
CA PRO A 697 24.11 27.43 -32.81
C PRO A 697 25.42 28.23 -32.82
N GLU A 698 26.01 28.45 -33.95
CA GLU A 698 27.26 29.17 -34.10
C GLU A 698 27.12 30.65 -33.74
N ARG A 699 25.95 31.24 -34.02
CA ARG A 699 25.67 32.65 -33.71
C ARG A 699 25.16 32.86 -32.28
N VAL A 700 24.72 31.82 -31.59
CA VAL A 700 24.25 31.97 -30.19
C VAL A 700 25.33 32.48 -29.27
N ALA A 701 26.59 32.08 -29.48
CA ALA A 701 27.73 32.54 -28.68
C ALA A 701 27.99 34.07 -28.83
N GLU A 702 27.66 34.65 -29.98
CA GLU A 702 27.82 36.06 -30.25
C GLU A 702 26.74 36.91 -29.57
N GLU A 703 25.56 36.33 -29.37
CA GLU A 703 24.38 37.00 -28.79
C GLU A 703 24.12 36.63 -27.32
N ILE A 704 24.99 35.83 -26.69
CA ILE A 704 24.72 35.28 -25.34
C ILE A 704 24.63 36.39 -24.30
N ASP A 705 25.44 37.44 -24.39
CA ASP A 705 25.43 38.56 -23.45
C ASP A 705 24.14 39.38 -23.54
N ALA A 706 23.62 39.56 -24.76
CA ALA A 706 22.35 40.25 -25.00
C ALA A 706 21.17 39.40 -24.47
N LEU A 707 21.19 38.08 -24.69
CA LEU A 707 20.18 37.15 -24.16
C LEU A 707 20.21 37.12 -22.63
N GLN A 708 21.41 37.13 -22.02
CA GLN A 708 21.57 37.17 -20.57
C GLN A 708 21.05 38.48 -19.97
N ALA A 709 21.33 39.61 -20.62
CA ALA A 709 20.81 40.91 -20.18
C ALA A 709 19.27 40.93 -20.15
N VAL A 710 18.61 40.40 -21.19
CA VAL A 710 17.16 40.27 -21.24
C VAL A 710 16.64 39.36 -20.14
N SER A 711 17.28 38.21 -19.91
CA SER A 711 16.93 37.29 -18.84
C SER A 711 17.03 37.95 -17.47
N ASN A 712 18.11 38.65 -17.20
CA ASN A 712 18.34 39.33 -15.92
C ASN A 712 17.31 40.44 -15.66
N LEU A 713 16.92 41.21 -16.67
CA LEU A 713 15.86 42.22 -16.59
C LEU A 713 14.51 41.56 -16.23
N TRP A 714 14.19 40.47 -16.89
CA TRP A 714 12.95 39.74 -16.63
C TRP A 714 12.89 39.17 -15.21
N LEU A 715 14.01 38.56 -14.74
CA LEU A 715 14.11 38.02 -13.37
C LEU A 715 13.95 39.10 -12.32
N ALA A 716 14.58 40.28 -12.55
CA ALA A 716 14.49 41.42 -11.64
C ALA A 716 13.05 41.98 -11.56
N GLU A 717 12.36 42.10 -12.69
CA GLU A 717 10.97 42.59 -12.78
C GLU A 717 9.99 41.64 -12.09
N HIS A 718 10.15 40.32 -12.26
CA HIS A 718 9.25 39.31 -11.74
C HIS A 718 9.65 38.79 -10.36
N LYS A 719 10.73 39.35 -9.73
CA LYS A 719 11.28 38.90 -8.45
C LYS A 719 11.52 37.38 -8.41
N ALA A 720 11.82 36.81 -9.55
CA ALA A 720 12.15 35.41 -9.69
C ALA A 720 13.63 35.19 -9.31
N ARG A 721 13.94 34.01 -8.78
CA ARG A 721 15.31 33.56 -8.52
C ARG A 721 15.64 32.45 -9.53
N GLU A 722 16.89 32.44 -10.01
CA GLU A 722 17.40 31.30 -10.78
C GLU A 722 17.36 29.99 -10.02
#